data_7ab7c9922a3dcafb7c3e2f6c7c98f777
#
_entry.id   7ab7c9922a3dcafb7c3e2f6c7c98f777
#
_cell.length_a   1.000
_cell.length_b   1.000
_cell.length_c   1.000
_cell.angle_alpha   90.00
_cell.angle_beta   90.00
_cell.angle_gamma   90.00
#
_symmetry.space_group_name_H-M   'P 1'
#
loop_
_entity.id
_entity.type
_entity.pdbx_description
1 polymer ?
#
loop_
_entity_poly.entity_id
_entity_poly.type
_entity_poly.pdbx_seq_one_letter_code
_entity_poly.pdbx_strand_id
1 'polypeptide(L)'
;MAKRDLKFTRNIGIMAHIDAGKTTTSERILYYTGKIHKIGEVHDGGATMDWMVQEQERGITITSAATTAFWHYGNDVYQLNLIDTPGHVDFTVEVERSLRVLDGTIATFDAVGRVQPQSETVWRQADKFGVPKIAYVNKMDRVGADFFACVQDIKDKLGATAVPISIPIGAEDKFIGIIDLIDRKAIEYVADDTQVNNFREIPIPENLAGEVELWRDRLVEAAAECDETLMEKYFEDPESLTRDEIIAAIRKGTIAMKIVPATCGSSYKDKGVQFLIDAVVRYLPSPLDVGAVNATDAKTGEETSVKPSASEPFAGLVFKIATDPFVGRLAYVRAYSGHLDAGTYVLNTRTGKKERVARLYQMHSNHQNPIDFVEAGDICAAVGFKDLRTGDTICAEDHPVTLEAMEFPDPVIGIAVEPKTSKDLEKLGVALGKLAEEDPTFTVKSDHETGQTVISGMGELHLDIIVDRLRREFGVEINQGAPQVNYKEAITTTVQHREVFKKQTGGRGKFADIIVEIGPADEGHTGLQFDNQVKGGNIPKEYIPCIQKGFETAMANGVLAGYEVPSLKVTVLDGSFHPVDSDQLSFEICARMAFRHACPKAHPVLLEPIMNLEVVTPEDYMGDIVGDLNRRRGQINAMDSTANGARIVKAFVPLSEQFGYVTVLRTLSSGRATSTMSFDHYSEVPANLAKEVIEKSGYKASDDE
;
A
#
# COMPACT_ATOMS: atom_id res chain seq x y z
N MET A 1 -21.96 25.14 -7.44
CA MET A 1 -21.37 24.44 -8.60
C MET A 1 -22.47 23.73 -9.35
N ALA A 2 -22.40 23.66 -10.70
CA ALA A 2 -23.34 22.85 -11.46
C ALA A 2 -23.21 21.38 -11.03
N LYS A 3 -24.35 20.64 -11.01
CA LYS A 3 -24.38 19.21 -10.68
C LYS A 3 -23.43 18.49 -11.63
N ARG A 4 -22.37 17.90 -11.08
CA ARG A 4 -21.31 17.24 -11.84
C ARG A 4 -21.75 15.83 -12.21
N ASP A 5 -21.55 15.44 -13.46
CA ASP A 5 -21.77 14.08 -13.90
C ASP A 5 -20.50 13.24 -13.61
N LEU A 6 -20.64 12.20 -12.78
CA LEU A 6 -19.54 11.32 -12.34
C LEU A 6 -18.83 10.62 -13.51
N LYS A 7 -19.48 10.48 -14.68
CA LYS A 7 -18.83 9.90 -15.88
C LYS A 7 -17.58 10.67 -16.32
N PHE A 8 -17.49 11.98 -15.95
CA PHE A 8 -16.33 12.84 -16.25
C PHE A 8 -15.30 12.89 -15.10
N THR A 9 -15.41 12.04 -14.12
CA THR A 9 -14.40 11.93 -13.03
C THR A 9 -13.45 10.79 -13.30
N ARG A 10 -12.17 11.00 -13.02
CA ARG A 10 -11.12 9.97 -13.03
C ARG A 10 -10.31 10.08 -11.74
N ASN A 11 -10.33 9.03 -10.93
CA ASN A 11 -9.49 8.90 -9.74
C ASN A 11 -8.32 8.00 -10.12
N ILE A 12 -7.19 8.61 -10.37
CA ILE A 12 -6.04 7.94 -10.97
C ILE A 12 -4.79 8.05 -10.12
N GLY A 13 -3.98 7.01 -10.13
CA GLY A 13 -2.65 7.02 -9.56
C GLY A 13 -1.58 6.87 -10.63
N ILE A 14 -0.35 7.22 -10.28
CA ILE A 14 0.82 6.90 -11.09
C ILE A 14 1.67 5.94 -10.29
N MET A 15 1.89 4.75 -10.82
CA MET A 15 2.77 3.75 -10.26
C MET A 15 3.98 3.53 -11.17
N ALA A 16 5.14 3.35 -10.57
CA ALA A 16 6.38 3.15 -11.30
C ALA A 16 7.44 2.55 -10.38
N HIS A 17 8.48 1.95 -10.95
CA HIS A 17 9.71 1.72 -10.20
C HIS A 17 10.45 3.04 -9.92
N ILE A 18 11.44 2.99 -9.04
CA ILE A 18 12.31 4.12 -8.74
C ILE A 18 12.96 4.63 -10.04
N ASP A 19 13.03 5.94 -10.22
CA ASP A 19 13.61 6.63 -11.38
C ASP A 19 12.93 6.40 -12.75
N ALA A 20 11.75 5.75 -12.83
CA ALA A 20 11.02 5.66 -14.11
C ALA A 20 10.43 6.99 -14.59
N GLY A 21 10.48 8.03 -13.75
CA GLY A 21 9.99 9.37 -14.05
C GLY A 21 8.53 9.60 -13.63
N LYS A 22 8.10 8.93 -12.55
CA LYS A 22 6.78 9.08 -11.96
C LYS A 22 6.45 10.53 -11.61
N THR A 23 7.20 11.14 -10.71
CA THR A 23 6.99 12.53 -10.26
C THR A 23 7.09 13.52 -11.41
N THR A 24 8.05 13.33 -12.34
CA THR A 24 8.15 14.14 -13.55
C THR A 24 6.87 14.05 -14.39
N THR A 25 6.29 12.86 -14.53
CA THR A 25 5.03 12.67 -15.27
C THR A 25 3.87 13.35 -14.55
N SER A 26 3.78 13.24 -13.21
CA SER A 26 2.79 13.95 -12.38
C SER A 26 2.88 15.47 -12.58
N GLU A 27 4.08 16.04 -12.50
CA GLU A 27 4.32 17.48 -12.69
C GLU A 27 3.90 17.95 -14.09
N ARG A 28 4.18 17.17 -15.14
CA ARG A 28 3.75 17.49 -16.50
C ARG A 28 2.23 17.42 -16.67
N ILE A 29 1.57 16.45 -16.07
CA ILE A 29 0.09 16.39 -16.04
C ILE A 29 -0.48 17.64 -15.38
N LEU A 30 0.06 18.06 -14.23
CA LEU A 30 -0.38 19.26 -13.53
C LEU A 30 -0.12 20.55 -14.35
N TYR A 31 0.98 20.61 -15.05
CA TYR A 31 1.30 21.74 -15.93
C TYR A 31 0.34 21.86 -17.09
N TYR A 32 0.10 20.77 -17.84
CA TYR A 32 -0.80 20.78 -18.99
C TYR A 32 -2.28 20.99 -18.62
N THR A 33 -2.66 20.61 -17.41
CA THR A 33 -4.00 20.89 -16.88
C THR A 33 -4.13 22.32 -16.31
N GLY A 34 -3.07 23.14 -16.41
CA GLY A 34 -3.05 24.53 -15.93
C GLY A 34 -3.08 24.66 -14.40
N LYS A 35 -2.83 23.56 -13.69
CA LYS A 35 -2.84 23.56 -12.22
C LYS A 35 -1.57 24.21 -11.63
N ILE A 36 -0.44 24.07 -12.31
CA ILE A 36 0.81 24.74 -12.00
C ILE A 36 1.25 25.59 -13.20
N HIS A 37 1.92 26.71 -12.95
CA HIS A 37 2.36 27.64 -13.99
C HIS A 37 3.84 27.48 -14.38
N LYS A 38 4.60 26.77 -13.54
CA LYS A 38 6.01 26.47 -13.75
C LYS A 38 6.25 25.02 -13.41
N ILE A 39 6.97 24.34 -14.28
CA ILE A 39 7.35 22.95 -14.08
C ILE A 39 8.43 22.89 -13.00
N GLY A 40 8.20 22.08 -11.95
CA GLY A 40 9.18 21.73 -10.94
C GLY A 40 10.04 20.57 -11.40
N GLU A 41 11.37 20.74 -11.39
CA GLU A 41 12.29 19.63 -11.66
C GLU A 41 12.61 18.89 -10.36
N VAL A 42 12.51 17.55 -10.41
CA VAL A 42 12.75 16.67 -9.24
C VAL A 42 14.19 16.83 -8.73
N HIS A 43 15.16 16.92 -9.65
CA HIS A 43 16.57 17.06 -9.30
C HIS A 43 16.93 18.41 -8.64
N ASP A 44 16.11 19.43 -8.87
CA ASP A 44 16.28 20.75 -8.27
C ASP A 44 15.45 20.94 -6.99
N GLY A 45 14.74 19.89 -6.54
CA GLY A 45 13.86 19.94 -5.37
C GLY A 45 12.63 20.83 -5.56
N GLY A 46 12.25 21.12 -6.82
CA GLY A 46 11.15 22.02 -7.15
C GLY A 46 9.82 21.35 -7.45
N ALA A 47 9.74 20.02 -7.33
CA ALA A 47 8.53 19.27 -7.65
C ALA A 47 7.40 19.56 -6.65
N THR A 48 6.21 19.87 -7.17
CA THR A 48 5.03 20.22 -6.35
C THR A 48 4.49 19.04 -5.57
N MET A 49 4.54 17.83 -6.16
CA MET A 49 4.00 16.62 -5.54
C MET A 49 4.93 16.05 -4.46
N ASP A 50 6.26 16.19 -4.60
CA ASP A 50 7.25 15.84 -3.58
C ASP A 50 7.50 17.06 -2.68
N TRP A 51 6.57 17.33 -1.77
CA TRP A 51 6.57 18.55 -0.94
C TRP A 51 7.40 18.44 0.34
N MET A 52 7.72 17.22 0.78
CA MET A 52 8.56 17.02 1.95
C MET A 52 10.03 17.27 1.62
N VAL A 53 10.76 17.90 2.55
CA VAL A 53 12.20 18.15 2.38
C VAL A 53 12.97 16.86 2.16
N GLN A 54 12.57 15.78 2.83
CA GLN A 54 13.16 14.44 2.70
C GLN A 54 12.94 13.84 1.30
N GLU A 55 11.78 14.07 0.70
CA GLU A 55 11.49 13.65 -0.68
C GLU A 55 12.39 14.38 -1.67
N GLN A 56 12.50 15.70 -1.51
CA GLN A 56 13.32 16.57 -2.36
C GLN A 56 14.81 16.28 -2.27
N GLU A 57 15.33 16.08 -1.05
CA GLU A 57 16.75 15.75 -0.83
C GLU A 57 17.14 14.36 -1.34
N ARG A 58 16.23 13.40 -1.25
CA ARG A 58 16.48 11.98 -1.64
C ARG A 58 16.05 11.69 -3.08
N GLY A 59 15.24 12.56 -3.70
CA GLY A 59 14.67 12.36 -5.03
C GLY A 59 13.69 11.20 -5.12
N ILE A 60 13.02 10.83 -4.01
CA ILE A 60 12.04 9.75 -3.93
C ILE A 60 10.74 10.24 -3.29
N THR A 61 9.60 9.81 -3.79
CA THR A 61 8.31 10.03 -3.14
C THR A 61 8.19 9.10 -1.94
N ILE A 62 7.89 9.66 -0.77
CA ILE A 62 7.74 8.96 0.51
C ILE A 62 6.27 8.83 0.85
N THR A 63 5.52 9.93 0.75
CA THR A 63 4.09 9.97 1.06
C THR A 63 3.27 10.26 -0.18
N SER A 64 2.10 9.63 -0.31
CA SER A 64 1.19 9.94 -1.40
C SER A 64 0.65 11.36 -1.30
N ALA A 65 0.71 12.11 -2.39
CA ALA A 65 0.11 13.44 -2.52
C ALA A 65 -1.10 13.38 -3.44
N ALA A 66 -2.17 14.09 -3.07
CA ALA A 66 -3.41 14.13 -3.85
C ALA A 66 -3.62 15.53 -4.43
N THR A 67 -3.94 15.60 -5.72
CA THR A 67 -4.23 16.87 -6.40
C THR A 67 -5.38 16.69 -7.38
N THR A 68 -6.30 17.63 -7.39
CA THR A 68 -7.40 17.69 -8.36
C THR A 68 -7.05 18.66 -9.49
N ALA A 69 -7.17 18.18 -10.71
CA ALA A 69 -6.95 18.95 -11.94
C ALA A 69 -8.14 18.78 -12.91
N PHE A 70 -8.20 19.61 -13.93
CA PHE A 70 -9.26 19.57 -14.94
C PHE A 70 -8.66 19.48 -16.33
N TRP A 71 -9.21 18.59 -17.16
CA TRP A 71 -8.77 18.37 -18.53
C TRP A 71 -9.92 18.54 -19.51
N HIS A 72 -9.69 19.32 -20.58
CA HIS A 72 -10.66 19.49 -21.67
C HIS A 72 -10.40 18.44 -22.75
N TYR A 73 -11.39 17.58 -22.99
CA TYR A 73 -11.35 16.60 -24.06
C TYR A 73 -12.62 16.71 -24.90
N GLY A 74 -12.46 17.11 -26.17
CA GLY A 74 -13.61 17.47 -27.02
C GLY A 74 -14.38 18.67 -26.44
N ASN A 75 -15.68 18.48 -26.23
CA ASN A 75 -16.54 19.50 -25.62
C ASN A 75 -16.72 19.31 -24.11
N ASP A 76 -16.14 18.26 -23.54
CA ASP A 76 -16.33 17.88 -22.15
C ASP A 76 -15.15 18.28 -21.27
N VAL A 77 -15.42 18.51 -20.00
CA VAL A 77 -14.41 18.81 -18.97
C VAL A 77 -14.35 17.66 -17.99
N TYR A 78 -13.20 17.01 -17.94
CA TYR A 78 -12.93 15.90 -17.04
C TYR A 78 -12.23 16.41 -15.77
N GLN A 79 -12.67 15.92 -14.62
CA GLN A 79 -11.94 16.10 -13.38
C GLN A 79 -11.02 14.89 -13.16
N LEU A 80 -9.75 15.19 -12.97
CA LEU A 80 -8.71 14.22 -12.67
C LEU A 80 -8.29 14.40 -11.20
N ASN A 81 -8.58 13.42 -10.36
CA ASN A 81 -8.03 13.35 -9.03
C ASN A 81 -6.78 12.47 -9.10
N LEU A 82 -5.63 13.12 -9.12
CA LEU A 82 -4.33 12.47 -9.25
C LEU A 82 -3.76 12.18 -7.87
N ILE A 83 -3.39 10.92 -7.61
CA ILE A 83 -2.63 10.52 -6.42
C ILE A 83 -1.26 10.04 -6.88
N ASP A 84 -0.22 10.74 -6.45
CA ASP A 84 1.16 10.31 -6.65
C ASP A 84 1.56 9.32 -5.58
N THR A 85 1.97 8.09 -5.95
CA THR A 85 2.27 7.00 -5.02
C THR A 85 3.77 6.79 -4.88
N PRO A 86 4.28 6.39 -3.70
CA PRO A 86 5.68 6.01 -3.57
C PRO A 86 6.10 4.89 -4.53
N GLY A 87 7.35 4.89 -4.93
CA GLY A 87 7.93 3.83 -5.77
C GLY A 87 8.85 2.87 -5.01
N HIS A 88 9.11 3.12 -3.72
CA HIS A 88 10.05 2.33 -2.92
C HIS A 88 9.31 1.25 -2.11
N VAL A 89 9.90 0.07 -2.01
CA VAL A 89 9.28 -1.09 -1.32
C VAL A 89 9.04 -0.88 0.18
N ASP A 90 9.84 -0.06 0.86
CA ASP A 90 9.63 0.26 2.28
C ASP A 90 8.32 1.04 2.52
N PHE A 91 7.74 1.60 1.45
CA PHE A 91 6.47 2.34 1.46
C PHE A 91 5.34 1.59 0.74
N THR A 92 5.45 0.27 0.63
CA THR A 92 4.44 -0.61 0.01
C THR A 92 3.03 -0.32 0.53
N VAL A 93 2.90 -0.05 1.81
CA VAL A 93 1.61 0.27 2.46
C VAL A 93 1.01 1.59 1.97
N GLU A 94 1.82 2.61 1.70
CA GLU A 94 1.36 3.85 1.06
C GLU A 94 0.82 3.59 -0.35
N VAL A 95 1.46 2.69 -1.10
CA VAL A 95 1.00 2.26 -2.41
C VAL A 95 -0.34 1.53 -2.30
N GLU A 96 -0.47 0.56 -1.39
CA GLU A 96 -1.71 -0.20 -1.18
C GLU A 96 -2.87 0.69 -0.74
N ARG A 97 -2.64 1.62 0.20
CA ARG A 97 -3.63 2.62 0.62
C ARG A 97 -4.15 3.45 -0.55
N SER A 98 -3.23 3.89 -1.40
CA SER A 98 -3.57 4.67 -2.59
C SER A 98 -4.34 3.84 -3.61
N LEU A 99 -3.88 2.63 -3.94
CA LEU A 99 -4.53 1.73 -4.89
C LEU A 99 -5.96 1.37 -4.48
N ARG A 100 -6.22 1.26 -3.18
CA ARG A 100 -7.57 0.93 -2.65
C ARG A 100 -8.62 1.99 -2.99
N VAL A 101 -8.21 3.24 -3.18
CA VAL A 101 -9.12 4.37 -3.45
C VAL A 101 -9.05 4.87 -4.89
N LEU A 102 -8.22 4.26 -5.74
CA LEU A 102 -8.12 4.59 -7.15
C LEU A 102 -9.10 3.78 -7.99
N ASP A 103 -9.60 4.40 -9.06
CA ASP A 103 -10.42 3.73 -10.06
C ASP A 103 -9.56 3.21 -11.23
N GLY A 104 -8.38 3.81 -11.45
CA GLY A 104 -7.41 3.39 -12.47
C GLY A 104 -6.02 3.92 -12.20
N THR A 105 -5.02 3.41 -12.91
CA THR A 105 -3.63 3.82 -12.71
C THR A 105 -2.83 3.90 -14.02
N ILE A 106 -1.83 4.77 -14.03
CA ILE A 106 -0.81 4.86 -15.08
C ILE A 106 0.40 4.08 -14.58
N ALA A 107 0.74 2.99 -15.26
CA ALA A 107 1.97 2.23 -15.02
C ALA A 107 3.10 2.79 -15.89
N THR A 108 4.03 3.50 -15.27
CA THR A 108 5.14 4.14 -15.98
C THR A 108 6.37 3.23 -16.01
N PHE A 109 6.88 2.96 -17.19
CA PHE A 109 8.08 2.16 -17.43
C PHE A 109 9.19 3.03 -18.03
N ASP A 110 10.44 2.68 -17.73
CA ASP A 110 11.60 3.26 -18.40
C ASP A 110 11.83 2.54 -19.73
N ALA A 111 11.90 3.26 -20.84
CA ALA A 111 12.09 2.67 -22.17
C ALA A 111 13.40 1.88 -22.32
N VAL A 112 14.41 2.16 -21.49
CA VAL A 112 15.70 1.46 -21.46
C VAL A 112 15.68 0.31 -20.47
N GLY A 113 15.24 0.57 -19.22
CA GLY A 113 15.16 -0.41 -18.14
C GLY A 113 14.01 -1.40 -18.29
N ARG A 114 12.97 -1.04 -19.04
CA ARG A 114 11.77 -1.85 -19.31
C ARG A 114 11.06 -2.30 -18.04
N VAL A 115 10.57 -3.54 -18.01
CA VAL A 115 9.98 -4.13 -16.81
C VAL A 115 11.09 -4.53 -15.85
N GLN A 116 11.12 -3.86 -14.71
CA GLN A 116 12.04 -4.11 -13.60
C GLN A 116 11.28 -4.76 -12.42
N PRO A 117 11.98 -5.37 -11.47
CA PRO A 117 11.39 -6.09 -10.35
C PRO A 117 10.38 -5.30 -9.52
N GLN A 118 10.69 -4.03 -9.24
CA GLN A 118 9.74 -3.16 -8.55
C GLN A 118 8.48 -2.90 -9.39
N SER A 119 8.60 -2.87 -10.72
CA SER A 119 7.45 -2.79 -11.62
C SER A 119 6.52 -3.98 -11.43
N GLU A 120 7.08 -5.20 -11.28
CA GLU A 120 6.30 -6.41 -11.01
C GLU A 120 5.55 -6.30 -9.67
N THR A 121 6.21 -5.81 -8.63
CA THR A 121 5.61 -5.68 -7.30
C THR A 121 4.41 -4.74 -7.32
N VAL A 122 4.58 -3.50 -7.82
CA VAL A 122 3.48 -2.53 -7.88
C VAL A 122 2.38 -2.95 -8.85
N TRP A 123 2.73 -3.69 -9.93
CA TRP A 123 1.77 -4.26 -10.86
C TRP A 123 0.88 -5.31 -10.20
N ARG A 124 1.47 -6.27 -9.46
CA ARG A 124 0.73 -7.30 -8.72
C ARG A 124 -0.17 -6.68 -7.64
N GLN A 125 0.28 -5.62 -6.97
CA GLN A 125 -0.56 -4.88 -6.03
C GLN A 125 -1.78 -4.27 -6.73
N ALA A 126 -1.59 -3.63 -7.89
CA ALA A 126 -2.71 -3.10 -8.66
C ALA A 126 -3.66 -4.22 -9.16
N ASP A 127 -3.15 -5.40 -9.50
CA ASP A 127 -3.97 -6.58 -9.83
C ASP A 127 -4.76 -7.09 -8.62
N LYS A 128 -4.14 -7.17 -7.44
CA LYS A 128 -4.78 -7.55 -6.18
C LYS A 128 -6.02 -6.69 -5.87
N PHE A 129 -5.94 -5.39 -6.16
CA PHE A 129 -7.06 -4.46 -5.94
C PHE A 129 -7.97 -4.28 -7.16
N GLY A 130 -7.74 -5.04 -8.23
CA GLY A 130 -8.56 -4.96 -9.44
C GLY A 130 -8.51 -3.60 -10.13
N VAL A 131 -7.38 -2.89 -10.08
CA VAL A 131 -7.24 -1.54 -10.64
C VAL A 131 -6.81 -1.59 -12.10
N PRO A 132 -7.63 -1.12 -13.06
CA PRO A 132 -7.30 -1.02 -14.46
C PRO A 132 -6.09 -0.12 -14.73
N LYS A 133 -5.31 -0.43 -15.76
CA LYS A 133 -4.02 0.20 -16.04
C LYS A 133 -3.89 0.70 -17.47
N ILE A 134 -3.11 1.80 -17.61
CA ILE A 134 -2.52 2.23 -18.88
C ILE A 134 -0.99 2.11 -18.73
N ALA A 135 -0.33 1.49 -19.67
CA ALA A 135 1.13 1.44 -19.72
C ALA A 135 1.69 2.70 -20.40
N TYR A 136 2.58 3.40 -19.73
CA TYR A 136 3.28 4.56 -20.27
C TYR A 136 4.79 4.30 -20.31
N VAL A 137 5.32 4.12 -21.51
CA VAL A 137 6.76 3.91 -21.73
C VAL A 137 7.43 5.28 -21.85
N ASN A 138 8.04 5.69 -20.76
CA ASN A 138 8.68 6.99 -20.57
C ASN A 138 10.16 6.95 -20.94
N LYS A 139 10.79 8.12 -21.08
CA LYS A 139 12.21 8.30 -21.39
C LYS A 139 12.62 7.76 -22.77
N MET A 140 11.76 7.92 -23.74
CA MET A 140 12.04 7.58 -25.15
C MET A 140 13.21 8.37 -25.75
N ASP A 141 13.64 9.44 -25.10
CA ASP A 141 14.78 10.29 -25.45
C ASP A 141 16.15 9.72 -24.99
N ARG A 142 16.18 8.63 -24.21
CA ARG A 142 17.41 8.04 -23.72
C ARG A 142 18.02 7.06 -24.71
N VAL A 143 19.37 6.99 -24.70
CA VAL A 143 20.10 5.99 -25.51
C VAL A 143 19.71 4.57 -25.10
N GLY A 144 19.36 3.73 -26.07
CA GLY A 144 18.88 2.37 -25.84
C GLY A 144 17.37 2.25 -25.61
N ALA A 145 16.61 3.34 -25.76
CA ALA A 145 15.15 3.30 -25.60
C ALA A 145 14.49 2.46 -26.70
N ASP A 146 13.65 1.50 -26.26
CA ASP A 146 12.92 0.59 -27.15
C ASP A 146 11.49 0.35 -26.63
N PHE A 147 10.53 0.99 -27.28
CA PHE A 147 9.11 0.90 -26.94
C PHE A 147 8.56 -0.51 -27.12
N PHE A 148 8.83 -1.13 -28.26
CA PHE A 148 8.25 -2.43 -28.60
C PHE A 148 8.79 -3.56 -27.72
N ALA A 149 10.08 -3.50 -27.41
CA ALA A 149 10.65 -4.43 -26.46
C ALA A 149 10.08 -4.25 -25.03
N CYS A 150 9.74 -3.03 -24.62
CA CYS A 150 9.07 -2.78 -23.35
C CYS A 150 7.64 -3.36 -23.35
N VAL A 151 6.89 -3.18 -24.43
CA VAL A 151 5.55 -3.77 -24.60
C VAL A 151 5.62 -5.31 -24.58
N GLN A 152 6.64 -5.90 -25.20
CA GLN A 152 6.84 -7.35 -25.14
C GLN A 152 7.20 -7.83 -23.73
N ASP A 153 8.07 -7.11 -23.02
CA ASP A 153 8.42 -7.42 -21.62
C ASP A 153 7.19 -7.37 -20.69
N ILE A 154 6.26 -6.42 -20.90
CA ILE A 154 5.00 -6.35 -20.14
C ILE A 154 4.20 -7.66 -20.35
N LYS A 155 4.14 -8.16 -21.58
CA LYS A 155 3.47 -9.42 -21.87
C LYS A 155 4.16 -10.62 -21.24
N ASP A 156 5.48 -10.71 -21.39
CA ASP A 156 6.25 -11.90 -21.00
C ASP A 156 6.46 -11.99 -19.48
N LYS A 157 6.70 -10.86 -18.81
CA LYS A 157 7.01 -10.82 -17.37
C LYS A 157 5.81 -10.53 -16.48
N LEU A 158 4.85 -9.71 -16.96
CA LEU A 158 3.67 -9.34 -16.18
C LEU A 158 2.42 -10.14 -16.59
N GLY A 159 2.50 -10.94 -17.65
CA GLY A 159 1.38 -11.74 -18.15
C GLY A 159 0.21 -10.91 -18.68
N ALA A 160 0.45 -9.64 -19.02
CA ALA A 160 -0.60 -8.71 -19.42
C ALA A 160 -0.62 -8.48 -20.92
N THR A 161 -1.82 -8.40 -21.51
CA THR A 161 -2.00 -8.09 -22.94
C THR A 161 -1.85 -6.58 -23.15
N ALA A 162 -0.60 -6.10 -23.29
CA ALA A 162 -0.33 -4.71 -23.64
C ALA A 162 -0.62 -4.44 -25.11
N VAL A 163 -1.47 -3.45 -25.37
CA VAL A 163 -1.94 -3.09 -26.72
C VAL A 163 -1.51 -1.66 -27.02
N PRO A 164 -0.54 -1.43 -27.94
CA PRO A 164 -0.16 -0.10 -28.34
C PRO A 164 -1.36 0.67 -28.94
N ILE A 165 -1.65 1.85 -28.37
CA ILE A 165 -2.60 2.83 -28.90
C ILE A 165 -1.89 3.92 -29.68
N SER A 166 -0.59 4.04 -29.50
CA SER A 166 0.31 4.88 -30.28
C SER A 166 1.66 4.21 -30.41
N ILE A 167 2.40 4.57 -31.46
CA ILE A 167 3.79 4.16 -31.66
C ILE A 167 4.72 5.39 -31.75
N PRO A 168 6.01 5.27 -31.37
CA PRO A 168 6.93 6.38 -31.40
C PRO A 168 7.35 6.77 -32.82
N ILE A 169 7.62 8.08 -33.04
CA ILE A 169 8.31 8.58 -34.21
C ILE A 169 9.78 8.79 -33.83
N GLY A 170 10.62 7.79 -34.17
CA GLY A 170 12.00 7.75 -33.75
C GLY A 170 12.21 7.28 -32.30
N ALA A 171 13.46 7.22 -31.91
CA ALA A 171 13.90 6.88 -30.55
C ALA A 171 15.17 7.66 -30.22
N GLU A 172 15.53 7.72 -28.94
CA GLU A 172 16.71 8.43 -28.44
C GLU A 172 16.65 9.93 -28.79
N ASP A 173 17.73 10.50 -29.29
CA ASP A 173 17.83 11.90 -29.74
C ASP A 173 16.92 12.22 -30.94
N LYS A 174 16.50 11.18 -31.69
CA LYS A 174 15.58 11.27 -32.80
C LYS A 174 14.11 11.09 -32.42
N PHE A 175 13.78 10.92 -31.16
CA PHE A 175 12.40 10.85 -30.71
C PHE A 175 11.74 12.22 -30.84
N ILE A 176 10.89 12.39 -31.85
CA ILE A 176 10.22 13.66 -32.13
C ILE A 176 8.74 13.67 -31.75
N GLY A 177 8.09 12.51 -31.69
CA GLY A 177 6.66 12.45 -31.44
C GLY A 177 6.09 11.04 -31.46
N ILE A 178 4.80 10.95 -31.66
CA ILE A 178 4.03 9.70 -31.67
C ILE A 178 3.07 9.63 -32.87
N ILE A 179 2.65 8.44 -33.23
CA ILE A 179 1.58 8.21 -34.19
C ILE A 179 0.41 7.58 -33.46
N ASP A 180 -0.74 8.27 -33.41
CA ASP A 180 -2.01 7.74 -32.93
C ASP A 180 -2.50 6.67 -33.92
N LEU A 181 -2.61 5.43 -33.47
CA LEU A 181 -3.04 4.30 -34.28
C LEU A 181 -4.54 4.30 -34.54
N ILE A 182 -5.34 4.95 -33.72
CA ILE A 182 -6.80 5.01 -33.90
C ILE A 182 -7.16 6.07 -34.92
N ASP A 183 -6.64 7.26 -34.77
CA ASP A 183 -6.92 8.40 -35.65
C ASP A 183 -6.00 8.45 -36.89
N ARG A 184 -4.98 7.56 -36.97
CA ARG A 184 -3.94 7.53 -38.00
C ARG A 184 -3.29 8.89 -38.21
N LYS A 185 -2.90 9.52 -37.07
CA LYS A 185 -2.31 10.87 -37.06
C LYS A 185 -0.93 10.84 -36.46
N ALA A 186 0.03 11.42 -37.17
CA ALA A 186 1.37 11.63 -36.65
C ALA A 186 1.45 13.01 -35.96
N ILE A 187 1.94 13.02 -34.73
CA ILE A 187 2.04 14.20 -33.88
C ILE A 187 3.52 14.43 -33.56
N GLU A 188 4.05 15.57 -34.00
CA GLU A 188 5.39 16.02 -33.66
C GLU A 188 5.33 17.05 -32.54
N TYR A 189 6.12 16.86 -31.50
CA TYR A 189 6.26 17.81 -30.39
C TYR A 189 7.38 18.81 -30.70
N VAL A 190 7.07 20.10 -30.60
CA VAL A 190 8.00 21.20 -30.88
C VAL A 190 8.51 21.77 -29.55
N ALA A 191 9.81 22.02 -29.47
CA ALA A 191 10.39 22.67 -28.28
C ALA A 191 9.99 24.14 -28.27
N ASP A 192 8.87 24.48 -27.62
CA ASP A 192 8.42 25.86 -27.37
C ASP A 192 7.93 25.93 -25.92
N ASP A 193 8.76 26.45 -25.05
CA ASP A 193 8.51 26.58 -23.59
C ASP A 193 7.36 27.57 -23.27
N THR A 194 6.77 28.20 -24.26
CA THR A 194 5.78 29.28 -24.06
C THR A 194 4.33 28.81 -24.28
N GLN A 195 4.09 27.62 -24.83
CA GLN A 195 2.76 27.17 -25.22
C GLN A 195 2.38 25.82 -24.59
N VAL A 196 1.20 25.75 -24.01
CA VAL A 196 0.59 24.50 -23.50
C VAL A 196 0.36 23.49 -24.65
N ASN A 197 0.19 23.95 -25.89
CA ASN A 197 0.04 23.13 -27.09
C ASN A 197 1.33 23.18 -27.91
N ASN A 198 2.33 22.45 -27.47
CA ASN A 198 3.65 22.38 -28.11
C ASN A 198 3.74 21.25 -29.18
N PHE A 199 2.65 20.95 -29.88
CA PHE A 199 2.63 19.88 -30.89
C PHE A 199 1.95 20.32 -32.18
N ARG A 200 2.30 19.66 -33.28
CA ARG A 200 1.68 19.83 -34.60
C ARG A 200 1.41 18.47 -35.25
N GLU A 201 0.35 18.40 -36.04
CA GLU A 201 0.07 17.26 -36.89
C GLU A 201 0.98 17.30 -38.12
N ILE A 202 1.62 16.17 -38.42
CA ILE A 202 2.48 15.99 -39.60
C ILE A 202 2.01 14.78 -40.41
N PRO A 203 2.36 14.66 -41.69
CA PRO A 203 2.15 13.44 -42.44
C PRO A 203 2.86 12.25 -41.80
N ILE A 204 2.24 11.07 -41.85
CA ILE A 204 2.89 9.86 -41.36
C ILE A 204 4.17 9.63 -42.19
N PRO A 205 5.34 9.47 -41.59
CA PRO A 205 6.59 9.20 -42.29
C PRO A 205 6.48 7.92 -43.14
N GLU A 206 6.90 7.99 -44.39
CA GLU A 206 6.77 6.86 -45.35
C GLU A 206 7.43 5.57 -44.83
N ASN A 207 8.55 5.68 -44.15
CA ASN A 207 9.27 4.57 -43.53
C ASN A 207 8.51 3.89 -42.39
N LEU A 208 7.52 4.53 -41.78
CA LEU A 208 6.69 4.00 -40.67
C LEU A 208 5.31 3.55 -41.15
N ALA A 209 4.90 3.82 -42.39
CA ALA A 209 3.57 3.52 -42.89
C ALA A 209 3.20 2.03 -42.72
N GLY A 210 4.10 1.11 -43.07
CA GLY A 210 3.87 -0.32 -42.91
C GLY A 210 3.78 -0.77 -41.43
N GLU A 211 4.54 -0.15 -40.57
CA GLU A 211 4.51 -0.42 -39.12
C GLU A 211 3.22 0.10 -38.49
N VAL A 212 2.75 1.26 -38.89
CA VAL A 212 1.45 1.84 -38.48
C VAL A 212 0.30 0.89 -38.81
N GLU A 213 0.22 0.38 -40.03
CA GLU A 213 -0.84 -0.54 -40.41
C GLU A 213 -0.76 -1.85 -39.63
N LEU A 214 0.44 -2.43 -39.47
CA LEU A 214 0.63 -3.66 -38.70
C LEU A 214 0.16 -3.50 -37.23
N TRP A 215 0.51 -2.41 -36.56
CA TRP A 215 0.12 -2.19 -35.17
C TRP A 215 -1.34 -1.77 -35.04
N ARG A 216 -1.88 -1.07 -36.05
CA ARG A 216 -3.30 -0.78 -36.09
C ARG A 216 -4.13 -2.06 -36.25
N ASP A 217 -3.76 -2.97 -37.13
CA ASP A 217 -4.47 -4.24 -37.26
C ASP A 217 -4.52 -5.01 -35.96
N ARG A 218 -3.38 -5.11 -35.24
CA ARG A 218 -3.31 -5.73 -33.93
C ARG A 218 -4.17 -4.99 -32.87
N LEU A 219 -4.23 -3.67 -32.94
CA LEU A 219 -5.07 -2.88 -32.06
C LEU A 219 -6.56 -3.15 -32.32
N VAL A 220 -6.97 -3.18 -33.57
CA VAL A 220 -8.37 -3.43 -33.97
C VAL A 220 -8.79 -4.86 -33.62
N GLU A 221 -7.93 -5.86 -33.87
CA GLU A 221 -8.12 -7.24 -33.44
C GLU A 221 -8.31 -7.34 -31.91
N ALA A 222 -7.40 -6.78 -31.12
CA ALA A 222 -7.51 -6.78 -29.68
C ALA A 222 -8.76 -6.04 -29.15
N ALA A 223 -9.18 -4.97 -29.83
CA ALA A 223 -10.43 -4.27 -29.53
C ALA A 223 -11.65 -5.15 -29.82
N ALA A 224 -11.67 -5.82 -30.95
CA ALA A 224 -12.75 -6.73 -31.34
C ALA A 224 -12.89 -7.89 -30.36
N GLU A 225 -11.79 -8.48 -29.88
CA GLU A 225 -11.78 -9.54 -28.87
C GLU A 225 -12.45 -9.14 -27.54
N CYS A 226 -12.59 -7.84 -27.26
CA CYS A 226 -13.23 -7.34 -26.06
C CYS A 226 -14.75 -7.29 -26.13
N ASP A 227 -15.36 -7.46 -27.33
CA ASP A 227 -16.80 -7.37 -27.54
C ASP A 227 -17.28 -8.32 -28.61
N GLU A 228 -18.21 -9.23 -28.26
CA GLU A 228 -18.71 -10.28 -29.15
C GLU A 228 -19.31 -9.72 -30.44
N THR A 229 -20.04 -8.60 -30.36
CA THR A 229 -20.69 -8.01 -31.55
C THR A 229 -19.67 -7.37 -32.49
N LEU A 230 -18.59 -6.81 -31.94
CA LEU A 230 -17.48 -6.25 -32.73
C LEU A 230 -16.61 -7.34 -33.31
N MET A 231 -16.49 -8.49 -32.65
CA MET A 231 -15.78 -9.65 -33.19
C MET A 231 -16.46 -10.19 -34.46
N GLU A 232 -17.79 -10.33 -34.44
CA GLU A 232 -18.55 -10.72 -35.64
C GLU A 232 -18.34 -9.74 -36.78
N LYS A 233 -18.43 -8.45 -36.50
CA LYS A 233 -18.23 -7.36 -37.47
C LYS A 233 -16.80 -7.35 -38.02
N TYR A 234 -15.81 -7.59 -37.16
CA TYR A 234 -14.39 -7.67 -37.53
C TYR A 234 -14.11 -8.85 -38.51
N PHE A 235 -14.74 -10.00 -38.27
CA PHE A 235 -14.58 -11.15 -39.17
C PHE A 235 -15.23 -10.95 -40.55
N GLU A 236 -16.30 -10.13 -40.64
CA GLU A 236 -16.91 -9.77 -41.90
C GLU A 236 -16.05 -8.78 -42.69
N ASP A 237 -15.60 -7.69 -42.02
CA ASP A 237 -14.74 -6.66 -42.58
C ASP A 237 -14.01 -5.88 -41.49
N PRO A 238 -12.70 -6.07 -41.27
CA PRO A 238 -11.92 -5.36 -40.27
C PRO A 238 -11.99 -3.82 -40.36
N GLU A 239 -12.10 -3.29 -41.57
CA GLU A 239 -12.18 -1.84 -41.81
C GLU A 239 -13.58 -1.25 -41.51
N SER A 240 -14.56 -2.07 -41.25
CA SER A 240 -15.92 -1.64 -40.94
C SER A 240 -16.07 -1.09 -39.49
N LEU A 241 -15.10 -1.35 -38.58
CA LEU A 241 -15.13 -0.86 -37.23
C LEU A 241 -14.89 0.65 -37.21
N THR A 242 -15.83 1.38 -36.64
CA THR A 242 -15.69 2.83 -36.52
C THR A 242 -14.73 3.21 -35.37
N ARG A 243 -14.20 4.43 -35.42
CA ARG A 243 -13.35 5.01 -34.39
C ARG A 243 -13.94 4.88 -32.98
N ASP A 244 -15.22 5.23 -32.84
CA ASP A 244 -15.90 5.23 -31.54
C ASP A 244 -16.16 3.82 -31.02
N GLU A 245 -16.41 2.85 -31.88
CA GLU A 245 -16.52 1.43 -31.52
C GLU A 245 -15.17 0.90 -31.01
N ILE A 246 -14.07 1.22 -31.69
CA ILE A 246 -12.72 0.81 -31.28
C ILE A 246 -12.39 1.40 -29.89
N ILE A 247 -12.63 2.71 -29.68
CA ILE A 247 -12.39 3.37 -28.38
C ILE A 247 -13.24 2.74 -27.27
N ALA A 248 -14.52 2.49 -27.52
CA ALA A 248 -15.44 1.88 -26.57
C ALA A 248 -15.01 0.45 -26.21
N ALA A 249 -14.56 -0.33 -27.20
CA ALA A 249 -14.09 -1.70 -26.98
C ALA A 249 -12.79 -1.76 -26.18
N ILE A 250 -11.81 -0.90 -26.50
CA ILE A 250 -10.56 -0.78 -25.74
C ILE A 250 -10.89 -0.38 -24.29
N ARG A 251 -11.79 0.60 -24.08
CA ARG A 251 -12.24 0.99 -22.75
C ARG A 251 -12.85 -0.19 -22.00
N LYS A 252 -13.77 -0.93 -22.63
CA LYS A 252 -14.41 -2.11 -22.05
C LYS A 252 -13.38 -3.17 -21.66
N GLY A 253 -12.42 -3.45 -22.54
CA GLY A 253 -11.33 -4.39 -22.30
C GLY A 253 -10.38 -3.93 -21.18
N THR A 254 -10.09 -2.63 -21.10
CA THR A 254 -9.25 -2.04 -20.06
C THR A 254 -9.93 -2.13 -18.68
N ILE A 255 -11.20 -1.75 -18.59
CA ILE A 255 -11.98 -1.82 -17.33
C ILE A 255 -12.13 -3.27 -16.88
N ALA A 256 -12.30 -4.21 -17.80
CA ALA A 256 -12.35 -5.65 -17.50
C ALA A 256 -10.96 -6.27 -17.24
N MET A 257 -9.88 -5.48 -17.28
CA MET A 257 -8.49 -5.92 -17.10
C MET A 257 -8.04 -7.00 -18.10
N LYS A 258 -8.68 -7.09 -19.27
CA LYS A 258 -8.31 -8.03 -20.36
C LYS A 258 -7.14 -7.51 -21.18
N ILE A 259 -7.10 -6.19 -21.40
CA ILE A 259 -6.05 -5.51 -22.14
C ILE A 259 -5.52 -4.31 -21.39
N VAL A 260 -4.31 -3.91 -21.70
CA VAL A 260 -3.65 -2.71 -21.15
C VAL A 260 -3.24 -1.81 -22.31
N PRO A 261 -3.91 -0.66 -22.54
CA PRO A 261 -3.50 0.31 -23.53
C PRO A 261 -2.08 0.78 -23.25
N ALA A 262 -1.21 0.78 -24.27
CA ALA A 262 0.17 1.20 -24.14
C ALA A 262 0.46 2.42 -25.03
N THR A 263 1.13 3.42 -24.46
CA THR A 263 1.61 4.60 -25.15
C THR A 263 3.01 4.96 -24.71
N CYS A 264 3.68 5.89 -25.39
CA CYS A 264 5.05 6.28 -25.09
C CYS A 264 5.24 7.79 -25.06
N GLY A 265 6.37 8.19 -24.49
CA GLY A 265 6.74 9.59 -24.45
C GLY A 265 8.07 9.84 -23.73
N SER A 266 8.35 11.10 -23.52
CA SER A 266 9.41 11.60 -22.65
C SER A 266 8.85 12.74 -21.82
N SER A 267 8.49 12.45 -20.56
CA SER A 267 7.96 13.48 -19.65
C SER A 267 8.97 14.60 -19.41
N TYR A 268 10.26 14.28 -19.36
CA TYR A 268 11.33 15.29 -19.21
C TYR A 268 11.45 16.24 -20.40
N LYS A 269 11.18 15.75 -21.62
CA LYS A 269 11.23 16.51 -22.88
C LYS A 269 9.87 17.04 -23.33
N ASP A 270 8.84 16.98 -22.48
CA ASP A 270 7.47 17.44 -22.76
C ASP A 270 6.81 16.79 -23.97
N LYS A 271 7.10 15.51 -24.22
CA LYS A 271 6.58 14.76 -25.36
C LYS A 271 5.68 13.62 -24.94
N GLY A 272 4.47 13.53 -25.49
CA GLY A 272 3.54 12.42 -25.31
C GLY A 272 2.62 12.53 -24.08
N VAL A 273 2.78 13.51 -23.20
CA VAL A 273 1.99 13.59 -21.96
C VAL A 273 0.54 14.00 -22.20
N GLN A 274 0.28 14.93 -23.14
CA GLN A 274 -1.10 15.32 -23.49
C GLN A 274 -1.87 14.12 -24.05
N PHE A 275 -1.24 13.30 -24.90
CA PHE A 275 -1.84 12.08 -25.42
C PHE A 275 -2.10 11.05 -24.29
N LEU A 276 -1.21 10.95 -23.33
CA LEU A 276 -1.42 10.13 -22.12
C LEU A 276 -2.65 10.59 -21.33
N ILE A 277 -2.84 11.91 -21.14
CA ILE A 277 -4.03 12.43 -20.45
C ILE A 277 -5.31 12.11 -21.24
N ASP A 278 -5.27 12.24 -22.56
CA ASP A 278 -6.38 11.84 -23.44
C ASP A 278 -6.68 10.34 -23.31
N ALA A 279 -5.65 9.49 -23.24
CA ALA A 279 -5.82 8.05 -23.02
C ALA A 279 -6.46 7.76 -21.64
N VAL A 280 -6.09 8.49 -20.60
CA VAL A 280 -6.70 8.39 -19.26
C VAL A 280 -8.21 8.64 -19.33
N VAL A 281 -8.65 9.73 -19.94
CA VAL A 281 -10.07 10.05 -20.02
C VAL A 281 -10.85 9.11 -20.94
N ARG A 282 -10.20 8.58 -21.99
CA ARG A 282 -10.79 7.62 -22.93
C ARG A 282 -10.97 6.23 -22.30
N TYR A 283 -9.97 5.70 -21.62
CA TYR A 283 -9.87 4.27 -21.31
C TYR A 283 -9.99 3.91 -19.83
N LEU A 284 -9.55 4.76 -18.92
CA LEU A 284 -9.69 4.46 -17.49
C LEU A 284 -11.13 4.68 -17.00
N PRO A 285 -11.58 3.89 -16.02
CA PRO A 285 -12.94 3.97 -15.50
C PRO A 285 -13.24 5.28 -14.78
N SER A 286 -14.50 5.65 -14.80
CA SER A 286 -15.11 6.59 -13.86
C SER A 286 -15.63 5.85 -12.63
N PRO A 287 -15.99 6.53 -11.53
CA PRO A 287 -16.67 5.89 -10.40
C PRO A 287 -17.94 5.13 -10.77
N LEU A 288 -18.65 5.55 -11.85
CA LEU A 288 -19.84 4.85 -12.34
C LEU A 288 -19.50 3.50 -13.00
N ASP A 289 -18.35 3.40 -13.68
CA ASP A 289 -17.91 2.16 -14.32
C ASP A 289 -17.45 1.12 -13.28
N VAL A 290 -16.86 1.58 -12.16
CA VAL A 290 -16.52 0.70 -11.02
C VAL A 290 -17.77 0.14 -10.37
N GLY A 291 -18.84 0.93 -10.34
CA GLY A 291 -20.15 0.51 -9.84
C GLY A 291 -20.25 0.49 -8.32
N ALA A 292 -21.10 -0.40 -7.80
CA ALA A 292 -21.33 -0.54 -6.37
C ALA A 292 -20.12 -1.21 -5.68
N VAL A 293 -19.74 -0.67 -4.52
CA VAL A 293 -18.63 -1.19 -3.70
C VAL A 293 -19.20 -2.02 -2.55
N ASN A 294 -18.59 -3.16 -2.28
CA ASN A 294 -18.97 -4.03 -1.16
C ASN A 294 -18.82 -3.31 0.18
N ALA A 295 -19.78 -3.55 1.04
CA ALA A 295 -19.82 -3.02 2.39
C ALA A 295 -20.50 -4.03 3.32
N THR A 296 -20.38 -3.82 4.62
CA THR A 296 -21.10 -4.59 5.65
C THR A 296 -21.96 -3.64 6.44
N ASP A 297 -23.21 -4.00 6.67
CA ASP A 297 -24.08 -3.26 7.59
C ASP A 297 -23.48 -3.32 9.01
N ALA A 298 -23.17 -2.16 9.58
CA ALA A 298 -22.46 -2.09 10.86
C ALA A 298 -23.30 -2.54 12.07
N LYS A 299 -24.64 -2.67 11.90
CA LYS A 299 -25.54 -3.14 12.97
C LYS A 299 -25.83 -4.64 12.88
N THR A 300 -26.05 -5.16 11.68
CA THR A 300 -26.46 -6.54 11.46
C THR A 300 -25.29 -7.46 11.15
N GLY A 301 -24.16 -6.92 10.64
CA GLY A 301 -23.03 -7.68 10.12
C GLY A 301 -23.29 -8.35 8.76
N GLU A 302 -24.41 -8.04 8.10
CA GLU A 302 -24.76 -8.58 6.80
C GLU A 302 -24.05 -7.85 5.67
N GLU A 303 -23.72 -8.57 4.61
CA GLU A 303 -23.14 -8.00 3.41
C GLU A 303 -24.12 -7.08 2.70
N THR A 304 -23.66 -5.93 2.29
CA THR A 304 -24.40 -4.92 1.54
C THR A 304 -23.50 -4.26 0.51
N SER A 305 -23.99 -3.24 -0.17
CA SER A 305 -23.18 -2.48 -1.12
C SER A 305 -23.56 -1.01 -1.13
N VAL A 306 -22.61 -0.15 -1.42
CA VAL A 306 -22.81 1.30 -1.60
C VAL A 306 -22.67 1.67 -3.08
N LYS A 307 -23.62 2.46 -3.58
CA LYS A 307 -23.67 2.88 -4.99
C LYS A 307 -23.07 4.27 -5.17
N PRO A 308 -22.31 4.53 -6.25
CA PRO A 308 -21.72 5.84 -6.52
C PRO A 308 -22.78 6.85 -7.01
N SER A 309 -23.58 7.34 -6.10
CA SER A 309 -24.62 8.34 -6.38
C SER A 309 -24.73 9.37 -5.25
N ALA A 310 -24.83 10.65 -5.58
CA ALA A 310 -25.01 11.72 -4.60
C ALA A 310 -26.35 11.66 -3.87
N SER A 311 -27.35 10.94 -4.40
CA SER A 311 -28.67 10.77 -3.77
C SER A 311 -28.72 9.64 -2.73
N GLU A 312 -27.72 8.80 -2.69
CA GLU A 312 -27.59 7.72 -1.69
C GLU A 312 -27.09 8.29 -0.35
N PRO A 313 -27.21 7.53 0.76
CA PRO A 313 -26.58 7.89 2.03
C PRO A 313 -25.06 8.01 1.89
N PHE A 314 -24.48 8.96 2.62
CA PHE A 314 -23.02 9.18 2.58
C PHE A 314 -22.27 7.97 3.16
N ALA A 315 -21.27 7.53 2.43
CA ALA A 315 -20.24 6.59 2.90
C ALA A 315 -18.88 6.94 2.30
N GLY A 316 -17.87 7.08 3.16
CA GLY A 316 -16.52 7.42 2.77
C GLY A 316 -15.47 6.61 3.53
N LEU A 317 -14.37 6.33 2.87
CA LEU A 317 -13.21 5.62 3.43
C LEU A 317 -12.09 6.61 3.72
N VAL A 318 -11.58 6.58 4.94
CA VAL A 318 -10.40 7.33 5.35
C VAL A 318 -9.17 6.53 4.96
N PHE A 319 -8.46 6.95 3.91
CA PHE A 319 -7.32 6.20 3.40
C PHE A 319 -5.96 6.74 3.85
N LYS A 320 -5.93 7.98 4.37
CA LYS A 320 -4.70 8.59 4.88
C LYS A 320 -5.02 9.60 5.98
N ILE A 321 -4.19 9.63 7.02
CA ILE A 321 -4.13 10.70 8.02
C ILE A 321 -2.81 11.44 7.84
N ALA A 322 -2.84 12.76 7.94
CA ALA A 322 -1.65 13.61 7.96
C ALA A 322 -1.77 14.65 9.06
N THR A 323 -0.66 15.06 9.62
CA THR A 323 -0.61 16.14 10.61
C THR A 323 -0.19 17.44 9.94
N ASP A 324 -1.04 18.44 10.01
CA ASP A 324 -0.76 19.79 9.51
C ASP A 324 -0.49 20.74 10.68
N PRO A 325 0.56 21.60 10.61
CA PRO A 325 0.92 22.50 11.71
C PRO A 325 -0.18 23.53 12.06
N PHE A 326 -1.06 23.88 11.09
CA PHE A 326 -2.04 24.95 11.24
C PHE A 326 -3.45 24.43 11.54
N VAL A 327 -3.87 23.36 10.86
CA VAL A 327 -5.24 22.81 10.99
C VAL A 327 -5.29 21.54 11.84
N GLY A 328 -4.15 21.00 12.22
CA GLY A 328 -4.05 19.79 13.02
C GLY A 328 -4.19 18.52 12.18
N ARG A 329 -5.04 17.59 12.64
CA ARG A 329 -5.26 16.30 11.95
C ARG A 329 -6.08 16.50 10.67
N LEU A 330 -5.52 16.11 9.55
CA LEU A 330 -6.12 16.08 8.22
C LEU A 330 -6.44 14.63 7.84
N ALA A 331 -7.70 14.31 7.64
CA ALA A 331 -8.14 12.99 7.18
C ALA A 331 -8.45 13.06 5.67
N TYR A 332 -7.73 12.28 4.87
CA TYR A 332 -8.03 12.13 3.45
C TYR A 332 -9.12 11.09 3.27
N VAL A 333 -10.19 11.48 2.60
CA VAL A 333 -11.41 10.69 2.46
C VAL A 333 -11.75 10.51 0.98
N ARG A 334 -12.01 9.28 0.57
CA ARG A 334 -12.69 8.95 -0.66
C ARG A 334 -14.19 8.79 -0.37
N ALA A 335 -15.01 9.64 -0.97
CA ALA A 335 -16.47 9.49 -0.93
C ALA A 335 -16.91 8.44 -1.96
N TYR A 336 -17.50 7.34 -1.49
CA TYR A 336 -18.01 6.28 -2.36
C TYR A 336 -19.48 6.47 -2.70
N SER A 337 -20.26 7.04 -1.79
CA SER A 337 -21.68 7.36 -1.98
C SER A 337 -22.09 8.63 -1.25
N GLY A 338 -23.23 9.18 -1.64
CA GLY A 338 -23.88 10.27 -0.96
C GLY A 338 -23.26 11.65 -1.16
N HIS A 339 -23.65 12.54 -0.29
CA HIS A 339 -23.27 13.93 -0.23
C HIS A 339 -22.93 14.29 1.22
N LEU A 340 -21.87 15.06 1.43
CA LEU A 340 -21.41 15.47 2.75
C LEU A 340 -21.08 16.96 2.74
N ASP A 341 -21.78 17.73 3.58
CA ASP A 341 -21.55 19.16 3.80
C ASP A 341 -20.52 19.40 4.92
N ALA A 342 -19.72 20.44 4.77
CA ALA A 342 -18.90 20.96 5.85
C ALA A 342 -19.77 21.43 7.02
N GLY A 343 -19.29 21.17 8.25
CA GLY A 343 -20.03 21.53 9.48
C GLY A 343 -21.00 20.45 9.98
N THR A 344 -21.21 19.36 9.25
CA THR A 344 -22.12 18.26 9.62
C THR A 344 -21.46 17.19 10.47
N TYR A 345 -22.22 16.17 10.83
CA TYR A 345 -21.75 15.02 11.60
C TYR A 345 -21.83 13.75 10.76
N VAL A 346 -20.86 12.85 10.98
CA VAL A 346 -20.83 11.51 10.42
C VAL A 346 -20.63 10.49 11.55
N LEU A 347 -20.99 9.24 11.29
CA LEU A 347 -20.73 8.12 12.18
C LEU A 347 -19.39 7.47 11.80
N ASN A 348 -18.49 7.33 12.78
CA ASN A 348 -17.32 6.46 12.64
C ASN A 348 -17.74 5.04 13.05
N THR A 349 -17.75 4.10 12.11
CA THR A 349 -18.29 2.75 12.35
C THR A 349 -17.40 1.90 13.27
N ARG A 350 -16.06 2.14 13.28
CA ARG A 350 -15.14 1.47 14.22
C ARG A 350 -15.44 1.82 15.68
N THR A 351 -15.66 3.10 15.97
CA THR A 351 -15.87 3.56 17.34
C THR A 351 -17.34 3.62 17.76
N GLY A 352 -18.26 3.55 16.80
CA GLY A 352 -19.68 3.76 17.02
C GLY A 352 -20.05 5.20 17.44
N LYS A 353 -19.13 6.17 17.29
CA LYS A 353 -19.32 7.55 17.75
C LYS A 353 -19.53 8.50 16.57
N LYS A 354 -20.28 9.58 16.87
CA LYS A 354 -20.43 10.70 15.94
C LYS A 354 -19.17 11.56 15.94
N GLU A 355 -18.68 11.85 14.76
CA GLU A 355 -17.56 12.74 14.52
C GLU A 355 -18.01 13.98 13.76
N ARG A 356 -17.46 15.13 14.07
CA ARG A 356 -17.80 16.39 13.41
C ARG A 356 -16.85 16.65 12.26
N VAL A 357 -17.39 16.86 11.06
CA VAL A 357 -16.66 17.37 9.90
C VAL A 357 -16.64 18.89 9.96
N ALA A 358 -15.61 19.49 10.53
CA ALA A 358 -15.58 20.93 10.73
C ALA A 358 -15.39 21.69 9.40
N ARG A 359 -14.48 21.23 8.56
CA ARG A 359 -14.18 21.80 7.23
C ARG A 359 -13.77 20.69 6.26
N LEU A 360 -14.00 20.97 4.99
CA LEU A 360 -13.59 20.16 3.86
C LEU A 360 -12.63 20.94 2.97
N TYR A 361 -11.63 20.23 2.42
CA TYR A 361 -10.63 20.83 1.54
C TYR A 361 -10.43 19.98 0.29
N GLN A 362 -10.35 20.65 -0.84
CA GLN A 362 -9.76 20.08 -2.03
C GLN A 362 -8.25 20.31 -1.97
N MET A 363 -7.49 19.23 -2.02
CA MET A 363 -6.04 19.30 -1.89
C MET A 363 -5.35 19.61 -3.21
N HIS A 364 -4.25 20.32 -3.11
CA HIS A 364 -3.28 20.49 -4.17
C HIS A 364 -1.90 20.31 -3.53
N SER A 365 -1.39 19.09 -3.55
CA SER A 365 -0.22 18.69 -2.78
C SER A 365 -0.43 19.05 -1.29
N ASN A 366 0.34 20.01 -0.74
CA ASN A 366 0.20 20.51 0.63
C ASN A 366 -0.71 21.74 0.76
N HIS A 367 -1.23 22.30 -0.35
CA HIS A 367 -2.15 23.46 -0.30
C HIS A 367 -3.60 23.01 -0.13
N GLN A 368 -4.30 23.70 0.76
CA GLN A 368 -5.67 23.40 1.17
C GLN A 368 -6.64 24.44 0.60
N ASN A 369 -7.51 24.04 -0.33
CA ASN A 369 -8.55 24.90 -0.89
C ASN A 369 -9.87 24.55 -0.22
N PRO A 370 -10.50 25.44 0.59
CA PRO A 370 -11.76 25.15 1.25
C PRO A 370 -12.86 24.84 0.25
N ILE A 371 -13.69 23.84 0.54
CA ILE A 371 -14.88 23.50 -0.21
C ILE A 371 -16.07 23.32 0.75
N ASP A 372 -17.28 23.57 0.26
CA ASP A 372 -18.50 23.51 1.08
C ASP A 372 -19.01 22.08 1.24
N PHE A 373 -18.84 21.26 0.22
CA PHE A 373 -19.33 19.88 0.22
C PHE A 373 -18.47 18.97 -0.68
N VAL A 374 -18.68 17.66 -0.51
CA VAL A 374 -18.16 16.59 -1.39
C VAL A 374 -19.29 15.62 -1.73
N GLU A 375 -19.20 15.01 -2.89
CA GLU A 375 -20.15 14.01 -3.38
C GLU A 375 -19.46 12.70 -3.72
N ALA A 376 -20.25 11.65 -3.94
CA ALA A 376 -19.77 10.36 -4.42
C ALA A 376 -18.74 10.52 -5.54
N GLY A 377 -17.63 9.79 -5.48
CA GLY A 377 -16.54 9.86 -6.45
C GLY A 377 -15.46 10.92 -6.14
N ASP A 378 -15.67 11.82 -5.18
CA ASP A 378 -14.66 12.81 -4.81
C ASP A 378 -13.62 12.27 -3.84
N ILE A 379 -12.42 12.88 -3.90
CA ILE A 379 -11.35 12.74 -2.93
C ILE A 379 -11.14 14.10 -2.28
N CYS A 380 -11.20 14.15 -0.95
CA CYS A 380 -11.03 15.39 -0.19
C CYS A 380 -10.18 15.17 1.05
N ALA A 381 -9.76 16.25 1.69
CA ALA A 381 -9.27 16.21 3.05
C ALA A 381 -10.29 16.88 3.99
N ALA A 382 -10.48 16.30 5.16
CA ALA A 382 -11.45 16.77 6.14
C ALA A 382 -10.80 16.95 7.50
N VAL A 383 -11.26 17.92 8.29
CA VAL A 383 -10.75 18.21 9.63
C VAL A 383 -11.89 18.29 10.66
N GLY A 384 -11.54 18.12 11.93
CA GLY A 384 -12.46 18.23 13.05
C GLY A 384 -12.70 16.92 13.80
N PHE A 385 -12.15 15.83 13.32
CA PHE A 385 -12.23 14.51 13.93
C PHE A 385 -11.40 14.38 15.21
N LYS A 386 -11.93 13.63 16.18
CA LYS A 386 -11.25 13.36 17.45
C LYS A 386 -10.53 12.01 17.47
N ASP A 387 -11.20 10.96 17.00
CA ASP A 387 -10.68 9.59 17.03
C ASP A 387 -10.94 8.91 15.69
N LEU A 388 -10.17 9.32 14.67
CA LEU A 388 -10.24 8.76 13.33
C LEU A 388 -8.88 8.20 12.94
N ARG A 389 -8.86 7.02 12.30
CA ARG A 389 -7.66 6.32 11.86
C ARG A 389 -7.71 6.01 10.37
N THR A 390 -6.56 5.77 9.80
CA THR A 390 -6.48 5.23 8.43
C THR A 390 -7.18 3.87 8.37
N GLY A 391 -8.05 3.67 7.38
CA GLY A 391 -8.90 2.49 7.22
C GLY A 391 -10.30 2.64 7.81
N ASP A 392 -10.58 3.68 8.61
CA ASP A 392 -11.90 3.90 9.17
C ASP A 392 -12.93 4.26 8.08
N THR A 393 -14.15 3.75 8.23
CA THR A 393 -15.30 4.19 7.45
C THR A 393 -16.07 5.26 8.20
N ILE A 394 -16.38 6.35 7.50
CA ILE A 394 -17.32 7.39 7.97
C ILE A 394 -18.56 7.37 7.11
N CYS A 395 -19.73 7.38 7.72
CA CYS A 395 -21.00 7.24 7.00
C CYS A 395 -22.12 8.08 7.62
N ALA A 396 -23.26 8.12 6.93
CA ALA A 396 -24.50 8.70 7.45
C ALA A 396 -24.98 7.90 8.68
N GLU A 397 -25.46 8.60 9.70
CA GLU A 397 -25.85 7.99 10.98
C GLU A 397 -27.04 7.04 10.86
N ASP A 398 -27.97 7.36 9.98
CA ASP A 398 -29.18 6.59 9.71
C ASP A 398 -28.95 5.36 8.84
N HIS A 399 -27.78 5.31 8.17
CA HIS A 399 -27.37 4.19 7.30
C HIS A 399 -25.94 3.74 7.62
N PRO A 400 -25.71 3.08 8.76
CA PRO A 400 -24.37 2.69 9.21
C PRO A 400 -23.83 1.52 8.39
N VAL A 401 -22.82 1.79 7.56
CA VAL A 401 -22.12 0.78 6.76
C VAL A 401 -20.62 0.85 7.01
N THR A 402 -19.97 -0.28 6.97
CA THR A 402 -18.50 -0.40 7.02
C THR A 402 -18.01 -0.86 5.65
N LEU A 403 -17.20 -0.04 5.00
CA LEU A 403 -16.49 -0.42 3.79
C LEU A 403 -15.42 -1.44 4.15
N GLU A 404 -15.02 -2.26 3.18
CA GLU A 404 -13.97 -3.26 3.37
C GLU A 404 -12.73 -2.65 4.03
N ALA A 405 -12.28 -3.25 5.14
CA ALA A 405 -11.15 -2.77 5.92
C ALA A 405 -9.84 -2.90 5.13
N MET A 406 -8.91 -1.98 5.38
CA MET A 406 -7.54 -2.10 4.92
C MET A 406 -6.76 -2.98 5.91
N GLU A 407 -6.10 -3.99 5.40
CA GLU A 407 -5.15 -4.79 6.18
C GLU A 407 -3.75 -4.18 6.05
N PHE A 408 -3.07 -4.05 7.17
CA PHE A 408 -1.72 -3.51 7.22
C PHE A 408 -0.76 -4.58 7.75
N PRO A 409 0.41 -4.77 7.12
CA PRO A 409 1.41 -5.70 7.63
C PRO A 409 2.00 -5.20 8.94
N ASP A 410 2.39 -6.13 9.80
CA ASP A 410 3.10 -5.83 11.02
C ASP A 410 4.52 -5.31 10.75
N PRO A 411 5.02 -4.38 11.55
CA PRO A 411 6.39 -3.91 11.42
C PRO A 411 7.40 -5.01 11.74
N VAL A 412 8.47 -5.09 10.96
CA VAL A 412 9.45 -6.19 11.02
C VAL A 412 10.79 -5.81 11.66
N ILE A 413 11.09 -4.52 11.76
CA ILE A 413 12.34 -4.00 12.34
C ILE A 413 12.02 -2.97 13.42
N GLY A 414 12.80 -2.97 14.50
CA GLY A 414 12.67 -1.98 15.59
C GLY A 414 14.01 -1.34 15.95
N ILE A 415 13.96 -0.10 16.41
CA ILE A 415 15.10 0.60 17.01
C ILE A 415 14.69 1.23 18.33
N ALA A 416 15.57 1.18 19.32
CA ALA A 416 15.40 1.94 20.56
C ALA A 416 15.70 3.42 20.32
N VAL A 417 14.86 4.31 20.82
CA VAL A 417 15.05 5.74 20.70
C VAL A 417 14.98 6.39 22.10
N GLU A 418 15.91 7.29 22.36
CA GLU A 418 15.97 8.04 23.60
C GLU A 418 16.13 9.53 23.29
N PRO A 419 15.40 10.44 23.97
CA PRO A 419 15.62 11.87 23.78
C PRO A 419 16.98 12.27 24.36
N LYS A 420 17.71 13.15 23.67
CA LYS A 420 19.01 13.65 24.16
C LYS A 420 18.87 14.45 25.46
N THR A 421 17.72 15.03 25.71
CA THR A 421 17.43 15.81 26.92
C THR A 421 16.13 15.35 27.56
N SER A 422 16.09 15.34 28.93
CA SER A 422 14.86 14.98 29.65
C SER A 422 13.68 15.91 29.37
N LYS A 423 13.93 17.14 28.92
CA LYS A 423 12.88 18.11 28.51
C LYS A 423 12.14 17.70 27.25
N ASP A 424 12.79 16.89 26.42
CA ASP A 424 12.23 16.46 25.12
C ASP A 424 11.43 15.15 25.25
N LEU A 425 11.37 14.54 26.45
CA LEU A 425 10.64 13.28 26.65
C LEU A 425 9.14 13.41 26.35
N GLU A 426 8.50 14.47 26.85
CA GLU A 426 7.08 14.73 26.60
C GLU A 426 6.83 15.04 25.10
N LYS A 427 7.73 15.85 24.49
CA LYS A 427 7.66 16.16 23.06
C LYS A 427 7.83 14.91 22.20
N LEU A 428 8.76 14.02 22.58
CA LEU A 428 8.99 12.74 21.89
C LEU A 428 7.71 11.89 21.91
N GLY A 429 7.08 11.75 23.09
CA GLY A 429 5.84 11.00 23.22
C GLY A 429 4.71 11.55 22.34
N VAL A 430 4.53 12.88 22.32
CA VAL A 430 3.53 13.54 21.46
C VAL A 430 3.85 13.35 19.97
N ALA A 431 5.12 13.52 19.57
CA ALA A 431 5.55 13.36 18.18
C ALA A 431 5.38 11.92 17.69
N LEU A 432 5.81 10.94 18.48
CA LEU A 432 5.65 9.52 18.17
C LEU A 432 4.18 9.11 18.06
N GLY A 433 3.32 9.63 18.97
CA GLY A 433 1.88 9.40 18.90
C GLY A 433 1.27 9.91 17.59
N LYS A 434 1.64 11.11 17.13
CA LYS A 434 1.17 11.68 15.86
C LYS A 434 1.66 10.86 14.66
N LEU A 435 2.94 10.46 14.65
CA LEU A 435 3.49 9.64 13.56
C LEU A 435 2.83 8.26 13.48
N ALA A 436 2.51 7.64 14.63
CA ALA A 436 1.77 6.38 14.67
C ALA A 436 0.30 6.51 14.24
N GLU A 437 -0.32 7.69 14.35
CA GLU A 437 -1.65 7.96 13.80
C GLU A 437 -1.62 8.11 12.26
N GLU A 438 -0.53 8.64 11.72
CA GLU A 438 -0.35 8.83 10.27
C GLU A 438 -0.06 7.50 9.56
N ASP A 439 0.77 6.66 10.18
CA ASP A 439 1.26 5.43 9.58
C ASP A 439 0.90 4.20 10.44
N PRO A 440 -0.07 3.38 9.99
CA PRO A 440 -0.49 2.19 10.73
C PRO A 440 0.57 1.08 10.80
N THR A 441 1.63 1.14 9.96
CA THR A 441 2.76 0.20 10.01
C THR A 441 3.91 0.67 10.89
N PHE A 442 3.77 1.87 11.47
CA PHE A 442 4.67 2.39 12.47
C PHE A 442 4.10 2.17 13.87
N THR A 443 4.83 1.47 14.71
CA THR A 443 4.40 1.20 16.10
C THR A 443 5.41 1.72 17.10
N VAL A 444 4.89 2.10 18.27
CA VAL A 444 5.69 2.60 19.38
C VAL A 444 5.38 1.75 20.59
N LYS A 445 6.38 1.10 21.14
CA LYS A 445 6.28 0.35 22.41
C LYS A 445 7.24 0.95 23.43
N SER A 446 6.74 1.26 24.62
CA SER A 446 7.59 1.65 25.76
C SER A 446 7.75 0.45 26.64
N ASP A 447 8.99 0.05 26.86
CA ASP A 447 9.34 -0.98 27.83
C ASP A 447 9.31 -0.35 29.23
N HIS A 448 8.38 -0.80 30.06
CA HIS A 448 8.21 -0.29 31.42
C HIS A 448 9.33 -0.71 32.38
N GLU A 449 10.05 -1.80 32.08
CA GLU A 449 11.14 -2.29 32.92
C GLU A 449 12.45 -1.58 32.61
N THR A 450 12.77 -1.36 31.34
CA THR A 450 14.00 -0.69 30.91
C THR A 450 13.83 0.81 30.71
N GLY A 451 12.60 1.32 30.62
CA GLY A 451 12.29 2.71 30.32
C GLY A 451 12.61 3.10 28.85
N GLN A 452 12.99 2.14 28.02
CA GLN A 452 13.31 2.40 26.63
C GLN A 452 12.04 2.50 25.78
N THR A 453 12.06 3.42 24.83
CA THR A 453 11.03 3.52 23.78
C THR A 453 11.57 2.87 22.52
N VAL A 454 10.89 1.82 22.05
CA VAL A 454 11.20 1.13 20.80
C VAL A 454 10.20 1.57 19.74
N ILE A 455 10.70 2.05 18.61
CA ILE A 455 9.91 2.35 17.41
C ILE A 455 10.14 1.24 16.39
N SER A 456 9.08 0.76 15.78
CA SER A 456 9.14 -0.34 14.80
C SER A 456 8.48 0.05 13.49
N GLY A 457 9.03 -0.44 12.37
CA GLY A 457 8.57 -0.12 11.01
C GLY A 457 8.91 -1.21 9.99
N MET A 458 8.66 -0.93 8.72
CA MET A 458 8.77 -1.91 7.62
C MET A 458 10.19 -2.09 7.09
N GLY A 459 11.13 -1.18 7.39
CA GLY A 459 12.51 -1.25 6.92
C GLY A 459 13.39 -0.16 7.52
N GLU A 460 14.70 -0.24 7.27
CA GLU A 460 15.67 0.74 7.78
C GLU A 460 15.38 2.14 7.26
N LEU A 461 15.11 2.29 5.95
CA LEU A 461 14.79 3.57 5.35
C LEU A 461 13.52 4.19 5.95
N HIS A 462 12.50 3.37 6.22
CA HIS A 462 11.27 3.83 6.86
C HIS A 462 11.57 4.45 8.23
N LEU A 463 12.34 3.75 9.10
CA LEU A 463 12.69 4.25 10.43
C LEU A 463 13.63 5.46 10.35
N ASP A 464 14.55 5.52 9.41
CA ASP A 464 15.41 6.68 9.18
C ASP A 464 14.61 7.95 8.85
N ILE A 465 13.56 7.81 8.05
CA ILE A 465 12.66 8.92 7.71
C ILE A 465 11.87 9.37 8.93
N ILE A 466 11.34 8.42 9.72
CA ILE A 466 10.65 8.75 10.98
C ILE A 466 11.55 9.53 11.93
N VAL A 467 12.79 9.09 12.08
CA VAL A 467 13.78 9.77 12.93
C VAL A 467 14.13 11.16 12.40
N ASP A 468 14.26 11.31 11.09
CA ASP A 468 14.53 12.61 10.47
C ASP A 468 13.34 13.57 10.64
N ARG A 469 12.10 13.05 10.53
CA ARG A 469 10.88 13.81 10.82
C ARG A 469 10.81 14.27 12.28
N LEU A 470 11.19 13.41 13.24
CA LEU A 470 11.27 13.81 14.67
C LEU A 470 12.19 15.03 14.86
N ARG A 471 13.32 15.08 14.15
CA ARG A 471 14.26 16.22 14.24
C ARG A 471 13.72 17.47 13.55
N ARG A 472 13.28 17.36 12.30
CA ARG A 472 12.96 18.53 11.46
C ARG A 472 11.57 19.09 11.72
N GLU A 473 10.56 18.23 11.86
CA GLU A 473 9.16 18.65 12.02
C GLU A 473 8.81 18.91 13.48
N PHE A 474 9.32 18.07 14.40
CA PHE A 474 8.97 18.16 15.83
C PHE A 474 10.06 18.79 16.68
N GLY A 475 11.26 19.01 16.15
CA GLY A 475 12.39 19.61 16.86
C GLY A 475 12.87 18.76 18.05
N VAL A 476 12.80 17.42 17.92
CA VAL A 476 13.22 16.46 18.96
C VAL A 476 14.52 15.79 18.54
N GLU A 477 15.58 16.03 19.27
CA GLU A 477 16.86 15.33 19.09
C GLU A 477 16.86 14.01 19.86
N ILE A 478 17.21 12.92 19.17
CA ILE A 478 17.24 11.58 19.77
C ILE A 478 18.56 10.86 19.56
N ASN A 479 18.88 9.95 20.47
CA ASN A 479 19.86 8.89 20.31
C ASN A 479 19.16 7.65 19.79
N GLN A 480 19.80 6.93 18.86
CA GLN A 480 19.29 5.70 18.27
C GLN A 480 20.12 4.50 18.76
N GLY A 481 19.44 3.43 19.15
CA GLY A 481 20.05 2.12 19.38
C GLY A 481 20.32 1.39 18.04
N ALA A 482 20.96 0.24 18.13
CA ALA A 482 21.13 -0.65 16.98
C ALA A 482 19.76 -1.23 16.54
N PRO A 483 19.54 -1.44 15.24
CA PRO A 483 18.35 -2.12 14.74
C PRO A 483 18.20 -3.51 15.35
N GLN A 484 16.97 -3.88 15.68
CA GLN A 484 16.63 -5.20 16.24
C GLN A 484 15.50 -5.81 15.39
N VAL A 485 15.56 -7.12 15.21
CA VAL A 485 14.52 -7.88 14.53
C VAL A 485 13.33 -8.07 15.45
N ASN A 486 12.14 -7.87 14.93
CA ASN A 486 10.90 -8.20 15.62
C ASN A 486 10.61 -9.70 15.45
N TYR A 487 11.14 -10.48 16.38
CA TYR A 487 10.80 -11.90 16.46
C TYR A 487 9.37 -12.09 16.91
N LYS A 488 8.81 -13.27 16.61
CA LYS A 488 7.50 -13.73 17.10
C LYS A 488 7.66 -15.11 17.72
N GLU A 489 6.65 -15.54 18.47
CA GLU A 489 6.61 -16.90 19.03
C GLU A 489 5.41 -17.67 18.50
N ALA A 490 5.54 -18.97 18.37
CA ALA A 490 4.43 -19.86 18.04
C ALA A 490 4.54 -21.15 18.82
N ILE A 491 3.44 -21.87 18.97
CA ILE A 491 3.42 -23.23 19.49
C ILE A 491 3.15 -24.20 18.35
N THR A 492 3.75 -25.40 18.41
CA THR A 492 3.70 -26.38 17.31
C THR A 492 2.82 -27.58 17.60
N THR A 493 2.47 -27.81 18.87
CA THR A 493 1.64 -28.96 19.27
C THR A 493 0.47 -28.51 20.14
N THR A 494 -0.58 -29.29 20.12
CA THR A 494 -1.77 -29.07 20.96
C THR A 494 -1.59 -29.75 22.31
N VAL A 495 -1.91 -29.06 23.39
CA VAL A 495 -1.86 -29.56 24.75
C VAL A 495 -3.16 -29.25 25.49
N GLN A 496 -3.60 -30.22 26.33
CA GLN A 496 -4.72 -29.99 27.25
C GLN A 496 -4.15 -29.58 28.62
N HIS A 497 -4.73 -28.56 29.20
CA HIS A 497 -4.28 -28.03 30.51
C HIS A 497 -5.47 -27.63 31.35
N ARG A 498 -5.36 -27.93 32.66
CA ARG A 498 -6.26 -27.39 33.68
C ARG A 498 -5.53 -26.38 34.51
N GLU A 499 -6.13 -25.20 34.66
CA GLU A 499 -5.60 -24.13 35.50
C GLU A 499 -6.61 -23.75 36.57
N VAL A 500 -6.14 -23.62 37.80
CA VAL A 500 -6.96 -23.23 38.95
C VAL A 500 -6.35 -22.00 39.60
N PHE A 501 -7.03 -20.90 39.48
CA PHE A 501 -6.67 -19.66 40.19
C PHE A 501 -7.44 -19.58 41.50
N LYS A 502 -6.70 -19.58 42.63
CA LYS A 502 -7.26 -19.44 43.95
C LYS A 502 -6.40 -18.50 44.80
N LYS A 503 -6.99 -17.40 45.23
CA LYS A 503 -6.31 -16.42 46.09
C LYS A 503 -7.24 -16.04 47.25
N GLN A 504 -6.77 -16.17 48.50
CA GLN A 504 -7.55 -15.84 49.66
C GLN A 504 -6.75 -14.88 50.55
N THR A 505 -7.21 -13.64 50.64
CA THR A 505 -6.58 -12.56 51.40
C THR A 505 -7.65 -11.92 52.28
N GLY A 506 -7.85 -12.43 53.50
CA GLY A 506 -8.61 -11.80 54.57
C GLY A 506 -9.95 -11.15 54.22
N GLY A 507 -10.84 -11.83 53.49
CA GLY A 507 -12.13 -11.31 53.03
C GLY A 507 -12.71 -12.20 51.91
N ARG A 508 -13.40 -11.61 50.93
CA ARG A 508 -13.91 -12.32 49.74
C ARG A 508 -12.73 -12.88 48.94
N GLY A 509 -12.71 -14.22 48.76
CA GLY A 509 -11.68 -14.90 47.95
C GLY A 509 -11.78 -14.61 46.45
N LYS A 510 -10.82 -15.13 45.72
CA LYS A 510 -10.80 -15.16 44.26
C LYS A 510 -10.69 -16.61 43.79
N PHE A 511 -11.56 -17.06 42.89
CA PHE A 511 -11.56 -18.41 42.38
C PHE A 511 -11.93 -18.45 40.90
N ALA A 512 -11.16 -19.20 40.11
CA ALA A 512 -11.52 -19.60 38.76
C ALA A 512 -10.83 -20.95 38.45
N ASP A 513 -11.51 -21.83 37.74
CA ASP A 513 -11.00 -23.12 37.31
C ASP A 513 -11.43 -23.36 35.86
N ILE A 514 -10.46 -23.54 34.97
CA ILE A 514 -10.69 -23.76 33.56
C ILE A 514 -9.90 -24.98 33.06
N ILE A 515 -10.51 -25.75 32.17
CA ILE A 515 -9.87 -26.82 31.43
C ILE A 515 -9.88 -26.40 29.98
N VAL A 516 -8.70 -26.22 29.41
CA VAL A 516 -8.51 -25.71 28.04
C VAL A 516 -7.65 -26.65 27.22
N GLU A 517 -7.91 -26.67 25.94
CA GLU A 517 -7.00 -27.20 24.92
C GLU A 517 -6.40 -26.06 24.17
N ILE A 518 -5.06 -25.97 24.11
CA ILE A 518 -4.30 -24.91 23.50
C ILE A 518 -3.41 -25.51 22.41
N GLY A 519 -3.48 -24.97 21.21
CA GLY A 519 -2.72 -25.45 20.05
C GLY A 519 -2.50 -24.39 19.00
N PRO A 520 -1.80 -24.73 17.91
CA PRO A 520 -1.66 -23.83 16.76
C PRO A 520 -3.04 -23.53 16.16
N ALA A 521 -3.25 -22.30 15.70
CA ALA A 521 -4.45 -21.91 14.98
C ALA A 521 -4.54 -22.64 13.63
N ASP A 522 -5.73 -22.72 13.07
CA ASP A 522 -5.94 -23.28 11.74
C ASP A 522 -5.21 -22.42 10.69
N GLU A 523 -4.79 -23.04 9.57
CA GLU A 523 -4.01 -22.37 8.53
C GLU A 523 -4.74 -21.12 8.01
N GLY A 524 -4.02 -20.00 7.93
CA GLY A 524 -4.54 -18.71 7.50
C GLY A 524 -5.30 -17.92 8.57
N HIS A 525 -5.46 -18.44 9.80
CA HIS A 525 -6.09 -17.70 10.89
C HIS A 525 -5.05 -16.83 11.63
N THR A 526 -5.34 -15.56 11.79
CA THR A 526 -4.55 -14.62 12.60
C THR A 526 -5.30 -14.25 13.89
N GLY A 527 -4.54 -14.04 14.98
CA GLY A 527 -5.13 -13.77 16.30
C GLY A 527 -5.60 -15.02 17.04
N LEU A 528 -6.48 -14.80 18.00
CA LEU A 528 -7.02 -15.87 18.83
C LEU A 528 -8.21 -16.56 18.16
N GLN A 529 -8.06 -17.83 17.83
CA GLN A 529 -9.16 -18.70 17.43
C GLN A 529 -9.75 -19.33 18.71
N PHE A 530 -10.92 -18.85 19.14
CA PHE A 530 -11.52 -19.21 20.40
C PHE A 530 -12.78 -20.05 20.20
N ASP A 531 -12.82 -21.23 20.83
CA ASP A 531 -13.98 -22.12 20.83
C ASP A 531 -14.43 -22.46 22.26
N ASN A 532 -15.73 -22.50 22.46
CA ASN A 532 -16.33 -22.83 23.77
C ASN A 532 -17.16 -24.12 23.71
N GLN A 533 -16.68 -25.16 24.33
CA GLN A 533 -17.36 -26.46 24.43
C GLN A 533 -17.93 -26.77 25.82
N VAL A 534 -17.94 -25.79 26.74
CA VAL A 534 -18.46 -25.98 28.10
C VAL A 534 -19.94 -26.35 28.09
N LYS A 535 -20.27 -27.45 28.73
CA LYS A 535 -21.64 -27.97 28.86
C LYS A 535 -22.16 -27.84 30.29
N GLY A 536 -23.49 -27.78 30.45
CA GLY A 536 -24.13 -27.83 31.78
C GLY A 536 -24.03 -26.56 32.64
N GLY A 537 -23.44 -25.45 32.14
CA GLY A 537 -23.32 -24.20 32.89
C GLY A 537 -22.25 -24.24 33.99
N ASN A 538 -21.26 -25.15 33.87
CA ASN A 538 -20.15 -25.26 34.83
C ASN A 538 -19.31 -23.96 34.90
N ILE A 539 -19.24 -23.23 33.80
CA ILE A 539 -18.76 -21.86 33.77
C ILE A 539 -19.92 -20.97 33.29
N PRO A 540 -20.35 -19.94 34.07
CA PRO A 540 -21.36 -18.99 33.62
C PRO A 540 -20.99 -18.28 32.33
N LYS A 541 -21.97 -18.09 31.43
CA LYS A 541 -21.76 -17.50 30.12
C LYS A 541 -21.07 -16.12 30.17
N GLU A 542 -21.28 -15.36 31.23
CA GLU A 542 -20.71 -14.05 31.45
C GLU A 542 -19.19 -14.07 31.65
N TYR A 543 -18.59 -15.21 32.01
CA TYR A 543 -17.14 -15.36 32.21
C TYR A 543 -16.40 -15.85 30.97
N ILE A 544 -17.10 -16.42 29.97
CA ILE A 544 -16.46 -16.91 28.74
C ILE A 544 -15.74 -15.78 27.96
N PRO A 545 -16.34 -14.57 27.76
CA PRO A 545 -15.62 -13.47 27.13
C PRO A 545 -14.39 -13.00 27.93
N CYS A 546 -14.41 -13.19 29.26
CA CYS A 546 -13.27 -12.82 30.11
C CYS A 546 -12.10 -13.80 29.95
N ILE A 547 -12.39 -15.10 29.74
CA ILE A 547 -11.38 -16.10 29.43
C ILE A 547 -10.75 -15.77 28.07
N GLN A 548 -11.55 -15.48 27.06
CA GLN A 548 -11.07 -15.06 25.73
C GLN A 548 -10.14 -13.85 25.84
N LYS A 549 -10.60 -12.79 26.49
CA LYS A 549 -9.79 -11.57 26.72
C LYS A 549 -8.49 -11.86 27.47
N GLY A 550 -8.50 -12.80 28.43
CA GLY A 550 -7.32 -13.24 29.15
C GLY A 550 -6.26 -13.84 28.23
N PHE A 551 -6.66 -14.70 27.30
CA PHE A 551 -5.75 -15.28 26.29
C PHE A 551 -5.26 -14.22 25.29
N GLU A 552 -6.15 -13.35 24.77
CA GLU A 552 -5.77 -12.25 23.88
C GLU A 552 -4.70 -11.34 24.53
N THR A 553 -4.87 -11.03 25.82
CA THR A 553 -3.88 -10.24 26.56
C THR A 553 -2.56 -10.99 26.73
N ALA A 554 -2.62 -12.30 26.99
CA ALA A 554 -1.43 -13.13 27.21
C ALA A 554 -0.60 -13.31 25.92
N MET A 555 -1.25 -13.38 24.77
CA MET A 555 -0.58 -13.54 23.45
C MET A 555 0.36 -12.37 23.12
N ALA A 556 0.20 -11.20 23.73
CA ALA A 556 1.09 -10.08 23.52
C ALA A 556 2.52 -10.34 24.03
N ASN A 557 2.67 -11.27 24.97
CA ASN A 557 3.96 -11.65 25.55
C ASN A 557 4.09 -13.18 25.54
N GLY A 558 4.92 -13.72 24.68
CA GLY A 558 5.18 -15.15 24.59
C GLY A 558 5.92 -15.73 25.77
N VAL A 559 6.19 -17.03 25.73
CA VAL A 559 6.73 -17.80 26.84
C VAL A 559 8.22 -18.12 26.73
N LEU A 560 8.85 -17.89 25.57
CA LEU A 560 10.27 -18.14 25.32
C LEU A 560 11.15 -16.93 25.59
N ALA A 561 10.81 -15.82 24.96
CA ALA A 561 11.62 -14.60 24.97
C ALA A 561 10.75 -13.35 25.12
N GLY A 562 9.44 -13.51 25.37
CA GLY A 562 8.49 -12.43 25.56
C GLY A 562 8.00 -11.78 24.26
N TYR A 563 8.22 -12.41 23.11
CA TYR A 563 7.70 -11.91 21.84
C TYR A 563 6.23 -12.32 21.64
N GLU A 564 5.52 -11.53 20.85
CA GLU A 564 4.12 -11.75 20.54
C GLU A 564 3.86 -13.13 19.89
N VAL A 565 2.76 -13.76 20.29
CA VAL A 565 2.22 -14.96 19.64
C VAL A 565 1.11 -14.53 18.68
N PRO A 566 1.35 -14.52 17.34
CA PRO A 566 0.44 -13.91 16.38
C PRO A 566 -0.83 -14.71 16.14
N SER A 567 -0.81 -16.01 16.43
CA SER A 567 -1.97 -16.89 16.26
C SER A 567 -1.99 -18.01 17.28
N LEU A 568 -3.17 -18.31 17.81
CA LEU A 568 -3.37 -19.34 18.82
C LEU A 568 -4.79 -19.89 18.73
N LYS A 569 -4.95 -21.18 18.89
CA LYS A 569 -6.27 -21.83 19.05
C LYS A 569 -6.47 -22.22 20.48
N VAL A 570 -7.58 -21.80 21.07
CA VAL A 570 -7.97 -22.14 22.43
C VAL A 570 -9.40 -22.67 22.43
N THR A 571 -9.58 -23.91 22.91
CA THR A 571 -10.88 -24.49 23.13
C THR A 571 -11.11 -24.67 24.63
N VAL A 572 -12.12 -24.00 25.17
CA VAL A 572 -12.53 -24.18 26.57
C VAL A 572 -13.40 -25.44 26.66
N LEU A 573 -12.87 -26.46 27.29
CA LEU A 573 -13.52 -27.78 27.38
C LEU A 573 -14.49 -27.87 28.57
N ASP A 574 -14.04 -27.40 29.75
CA ASP A 574 -14.80 -27.45 31.00
C ASP A 574 -14.20 -26.49 32.03
N GLY A 575 -14.74 -26.48 33.24
CA GLY A 575 -14.24 -25.71 34.37
C GLY A 575 -15.21 -25.68 35.53
N SER A 576 -14.94 -24.84 36.51
CA SER A 576 -15.85 -24.63 37.63
C SER A 576 -15.77 -23.20 38.16
N PHE A 577 -16.81 -22.77 38.85
CA PHE A 577 -16.86 -21.45 39.50
C PHE A 577 -17.34 -21.58 40.95
N HIS A 578 -17.02 -20.58 41.75
CA HIS A 578 -17.52 -20.49 43.12
C HIS A 578 -18.51 -19.30 43.23
N PRO A 579 -19.74 -19.51 43.74
CA PRO A 579 -20.81 -18.49 43.68
C PRO A 579 -20.45 -17.15 44.38
N VAL A 580 -19.50 -17.17 45.31
CA VAL A 580 -19.09 -15.96 46.08
C VAL A 580 -17.75 -15.43 45.61
N ASP A 581 -16.79 -16.33 45.28
CA ASP A 581 -15.38 -15.97 45.06
C ASP A 581 -15.00 -15.84 43.59
N SER A 582 -15.91 -16.20 42.67
CA SER A 582 -15.68 -16.05 41.24
C SER A 582 -16.15 -14.67 40.75
N ASP A 583 -15.33 -14.08 39.92
CA ASP A 583 -15.65 -12.85 39.20
C ASP A 583 -14.93 -12.81 37.84
N GLN A 584 -15.25 -11.82 37.03
CA GLN A 584 -14.70 -11.63 35.67
C GLN A 584 -13.17 -11.57 35.68
N LEU A 585 -12.59 -10.82 36.63
CA LEU A 585 -11.14 -10.67 36.73
C LEU A 585 -10.45 -11.98 37.09
N SER A 586 -11.07 -12.83 37.95
CA SER A 586 -10.51 -14.12 38.31
C SER A 586 -10.36 -15.06 37.10
N PHE A 587 -11.35 -15.08 36.20
CA PHE A 587 -11.29 -15.87 34.98
C PHE A 587 -10.30 -15.28 33.95
N GLU A 588 -10.17 -13.95 33.86
CA GLU A 588 -9.15 -13.32 33.01
C GLU A 588 -7.73 -13.67 33.49
N ILE A 589 -7.47 -13.60 34.79
CA ILE A 589 -6.17 -13.98 35.39
C ILE A 589 -5.92 -15.49 35.17
N CYS A 590 -6.92 -16.35 35.44
CA CYS A 590 -6.80 -17.78 35.26
C CYS A 590 -6.44 -18.15 33.82
N ALA A 591 -7.04 -17.48 32.82
CA ALA A 591 -6.71 -17.68 31.42
C ALA A 591 -5.27 -17.26 31.08
N ARG A 592 -4.78 -16.14 31.63
CA ARG A 592 -3.37 -15.73 31.46
C ARG A 592 -2.40 -16.71 32.09
N MET A 593 -2.74 -17.26 33.26
CA MET A 593 -1.94 -18.31 33.92
C MET A 593 -1.95 -19.60 33.10
N ALA A 594 -3.11 -20.00 32.58
CA ALA A 594 -3.24 -21.18 31.70
C ALA A 594 -2.34 -21.07 30.48
N PHE A 595 -2.29 -19.90 29.84
CA PHE A 595 -1.37 -19.63 28.73
C PHE A 595 0.10 -19.82 29.15
N ARG A 596 0.51 -19.19 30.24
CA ARG A 596 1.90 -19.28 30.75
C ARG A 596 2.32 -20.71 31.13
N HIS A 597 1.42 -21.53 31.65
CA HIS A 597 1.73 -22.88 32.10
C HIS A 597 1.55 -23.96 31.02
N ALA A 598 0.70 -23.72 30.03
CA ALA A 598 0.43 -24.66 28.96
C ALA A 598 1.34 -24.46 27.74
N CYS A 599 1.56 -23.23 27.29
CA CYS A 599 2.36 -22.96 26.08
C CYS A 599 3.79 -23.51 26.12
N PRO A 600 4.54 -23.49 27.27
CA PRO A 600 5.85 -24.14 27.35
C PRO A 600 5.82 -25.65 27.07
N LYS A 601 4.68 -26.32 27.30
CA LYS A 601 4.49 -27.77 27.05
C LYS A 601 4.07 -28.06 25.61
N ALA A 602 3.68 -27.02 24.86
CA ALA A 602 3.20 -27.10 23.48
C ALA A 602 4.29 -26.93 22.44
N HIS A 603 5.55 -27.21 22.79
CA HIS A 603 6.73 -27.05 21.95
C HIS A 603 6.78 -25.65 21.29
N PRO A 604 7.00 -24.61 22.09
CA PRO A 604 7.10 -23.26 21.57
C PRO A 604 8.37 -23.06 20.73
N VAL A 605 8.23 -22.31 19.63
CA VAL A 605 9.32 -21.98 18.70
C VAL A 605 9.40 -20.47 18.51
N LEU A 606 10.59 -19.98 18.21
CA LEU A 606 10.85 -18.61 17.84
C LEU A 606 10.74 -18.46 16.33
N LEU A 607 10.06 -17.40 15.87
CA LEU A 607 9.90 -17.08 14.47
C LEU A 607 10.68 -15.80 14.11
N GLU A 608 11.33 -15.81 12.96
CA GLU A 608 12.03 -14.64 12.39
C GLU A 608 11.39 -14.20 11.07
N PRO A 609 11.39 -12.88 10.76
CA PRO A 609 10.91 -12.38 9.48
C PRO A 609 11.86 -12.77 8.36
N ILE A 610 11.29 -13.34 7.31
CA ILE A 610 11.97 -13.68 6.06
C ILE A 610 11.63 -12.63 5.03
N MET A 611 12.67 -12.09 4.41
CA MET A 611 12.57 -11.06 3.41
C MET A 611 12.72 -11.65 2.00
N ASN A 612 11.89 -11.20 1.09
CA ASN A 612 12.07 -11.43 -0.34
C ASN A 612 13.09 -10.39 -0.84
N LEU A 613 14.29 -10.83 -1.07
CA LEU A 613 15.41 -10.03 -1.57
C LEU A 613 15.58 -10.26 -3.06
N GLU A 614 15.68 -9.18 -3.79
CA GLU A 614 16.00 -9.20 -5.20
C GLU A 614 17.23 -8.33 -5.46
N VAL A 615 18.23 -8.90 -6.13
CA VAL A 615 19.47 -8.22 -6.47
C VAL A 615 19.63 -8.19 -7.99
N VAL A 616 19.79 -6.99 -8.53
CA VAL A 616 20.11 -6.78 -9.95
C VAL A 616 21.60 -6.45 -10.06
N THR A 617 22.32 -7.24 -10.83
CA THR A 617 23.79 -7.16 -10.92
C THR A 617 24.30 -7.49 -12.31
N PRO A 618 25.45 -6.95 -12.76
CA PRO A 618 26.18 -7.48 -13.91
C PRO A 618 26.58 -8.95 -13.67
N GLU A 619 26.65 -9.73 -14.74
CA GLU A 619 26.97 -11.17 -14.68
C GLU A 619 28.27 -11.49 -13.93
N ASP A 620 29.30 -10.65 -14.09
CA ASP A 620 30.62 -10.81 -13.47
C ASP A 620 30.57 -10.89 -11.93
N TYR A 621 29.58 -10.29 -11.29
CA TYR A 621 29.45 -10.23 -9.82
C TYR A 621 28.42 -11.22 -9.25
N MET A 622 27.65 -11.90 -10.11
CA MET A 622 26.57 -12.78 -9.68
C MET A 622 27.07 -13.90 -8.75
N GLY A 623 28.22 -14.51 -9.07
CA GLY A 623 28.79 -15.60 -8.26
C GLY A 623 29.14 -15.18 -6.83
N ASP A 624 29.75 -14.00 -6.65
CA ASP A 624 30.10 -13.48 -5.34
C ASP A 624 28.87 -13.10 -4.52
N ILE A 625 27.82 -12.53 -5.17
CA ILE A 625 26.56 -12.16 -4.55
C ILE A 625 25.80 -13.41 -4.09
N VAL A 626 25.68 -14.44 -4.93
CA VAL A 626 25.05 -15.73 -4.57
C VAL A 626 25.81 -16.39 -3.43
N GLY A 627 27.14 -16.35 -3.45
CA GLY A 627 27.99 -16.85 -2.38
C GLY A 627 27.79 -16.13 -1.04
N ASP A 628 27.59 -14.79 -1.08
CA ASP A 628 27.30 -14.00 0.12
C ASP A 628 25.89 -14.26 0.66
N LEU A 629 24.87 -14.33 -0.22
CA LEU A 629 23.51 -14.65 0.17
C LEU A 629 23.40 -16.03 0.83
N ASN A 630 24.09 -17.04 0.30
CA ASN A 630 24.15 -18.37 0.93
C ASN A 630 24.78 -18.32 2.33
N ARG A 631 25.82 -17.51 2.54
CA ARG A 631 26.40 -17.30 3.88
C ARG A 631 25.44 -16.64 4.85
N ARG A 632 24.52 -15.82 4.34
CA ARG A 632 23.46 -15.14 5.10
C ARG A 632 22.18 -15.98 5.23
N ARG A 633 22.26 -17.28 5.11
CA ARG A 633 21.13 -18.22 5.18
C ARG A 633 20.06 -17.95 4.10
N GLY A 634 20.43 -17.28 3.02
CA GLY A 634 19.53 -17.01 1.91
C GLY A 634 19.19 -18.27 1.11
N GLN A 635 17.94 -18.45 0.76
CA GLN A 635 17.46 -19.48 -0.15
C GLN A 635 17.23 -18.84 -1.51
N ILE A 636 18.04 -19.21 -2.50
CA ILE A 636 17.90 -18.69 -3.86
C ILE A 636 16.69 -19.33 -4.52
N ASN A 637 15.70 -18.52 -4.93
CA ASN A 637 14.46 -18.98 -5.54
C ASN A 637 14.50 -18.94 -7.07
N ALA A 638 15.10 -17.89 -7.63
CA ALA A 638 15.21 -17.71 -9.06
C ALA A 638 16.46 -16.92 -9.44
N MET A 639 16.94 -17.18 -10.65
CA MET A 639 17.99 -16.40 -11.29
C MET A 639 17.52 -16.09 -12.71
N ASP A 640 17.23 -14.82 -12.97
CA ASP A 640 16.73 -14.33 -14.24
C ASP A 640 17.77 -13.42 -14.93
N SER A 641 17.51 -13.07 -16.18
CA SER A 641 18.31 -12.12 -16.93
C SER A 641 17.46 -10.97 -17.40
N THR A 642 17.95 -9.75 -17.27
CA THR A 642 17.32 -8.59 -17.89
C THR A 642 17.64 -8.54 -19.39
N ALA A 643 16.83 -7.83 -20.14
CA ALA A 643 17.07 -7.59 -21.57
C ALA A 643 18.44 -6.93 -21.86
N ASN A 644 19.01 -6.23 -20.90
CA ASN A 644 20.30 -5.53 -21.00
C ASN A 644 21.50 -6.40 -20.54
N GLY A 645 21.29 -7.72 -20.32
CA GLY A 645 22.34 -8.63 -19.90
C GLY A 645 22.69 -8.59 -18.41
N ALA A 646 22.01 -7.79 -17.60
CA ALA A 646 22.15 -7.88 -16.15
C ALA A 646 21.43 -9.14 -15.61
N ARG A 647 21.90 -9.65 -14.48
CA ARG A 647 21.34 -10.81 -13.80
C ARG A 647 20.48 -10.36 -12.63
N ILE A 648 19.36 -11.04 -12.42
CA ILE A 648 18.48 -10.85 -11.28
C ILE A 648 18.58 -12.09 -10.41
N VAL A 649 18.96 -11.89 -9.15
CA VAL A 649 18.99 -12.97 -8.15
C VAL A 649 17.85 -12.71 -7.17
N LYS A 650 16.90 -13.63 -7.07
CA LYS A 650 15.78 -13.60 -6.12
C LYS A 650 16.04 -14.61 -5.01
N ALA A 651 15.96 -14.19 -3.76
CA ALA A 651 16.23 -15.02 -2.62
C ALA A 651 15.32 -14.70 -1.43
N PHE A 652 14.96 -15.70 -0.65
CA PHE A 652 14.42 -15.53 0.68
C PHE A 652 15.57 -15.49 1.70
N VAL A 653 15.63 -14.41 2.47
CA VAL A 653 16.72 -14.18 3.43
C VAL A 653 16.17 -13.72 4.77
N PRO A 654 16.71 -14.23 5.90
CA PRO A 654 16.32 -13.73 7.22
C PRO A 654 16.76 -12.27 7.41
N LEU A 655 15.88 -11.44 7.94
CA LEU A 655 16.16 -10.02 8.18
C LEU A 655 17.37 -9.82 9.09
N SER A 656 17.57 -10.69 10.08
CA SER A 656 18.71 -10.64 11.00
C SER A 656 20.07 -10.66 10.30
N GLU A 657 20.15 -11.27 9.11
CA GLU A 657 21.39 -11.39 8.30
C GLU A 657 21.54 -10.23 7.29
N GLN A 658 20.59 -9.32 7.24
CA GLN A 658 20.54 -8.28 6.19
C GLN A 658 21.01 -6.91 6.66
N PHE A 659 21.24 -6.72 7.95
CA PHE A 659 21.77 -5.44 8.44
C PHE A 659 23.11 -5.11 7.81
N GLY A 660 23.21 -3.91 7.22
CA GLY A 660 24.41 -3.46 6.50
C GLY A 660 24.65 -4.14 5.15
N TYR A 661 23.72 -4.98 4.65
CA TYR A 661 23.88 -5.70 3.38
C TYR A 661 24.14 -4.78 2.19
N VAL A 662 23.48 -3.64 2.09
CA VAL A 662 23.65 -2.68 1.00
C VAL A 662 25.10 -2.23 0.87
N THR A 663 25.81 -2.02 1.98
CA THR A 663 27.24 -1.67 1.99
C THR A 663 28.11 -2.82 1.48
N VAL A 664 27.82 -4.04 1.92
CA VAL A 664 28.53 -5.24 1.44
C VAL A 664 28.28 -5.46 -0.05
N LEU A 665 27.02 -5.34 -0.50
CA LEU A 665 26.65 -5.46 -1.90
C LEU A 665 27.37 -4.44 -2.79
N ARG A 666 27.46 -3.19 -2.37
CA ARG A 666 28.23 -2.15 -3.07
C ARG A 666 29.72 -2.53 -3.19
N THR A 667 30.29 -3.08 -2.13
CA THR A 667 31.68 -3.53 -2.14
C THR A 667 31.89 -4.70 -3.10
N LEU A 668 31.04 -5.73 -3.04
CA LEU A 668 31.11 -6.92 -3.90
C LEU A 668 30.92 -6.59 -5.39
N SER A 669 30.07 -5.62 -5.70
CA SER A 669 29.69 -5.27 -7.07
C SER A 669 30.38 -4.02 -7.61
N SER A 670 31.35 -3.45 -6.88
CA SER A 670 31.98 -2.16 -7.22
C SER A 670 30.93 -1.05 -7.45
N GLY A 671 29.84 -1.07 -6.67
CA GLY A 671 28.74 -0.13 -6.76
C GLY A 671 27.77 -0.36 -7.93
N ARG A 672 27.91 -1.46 -8.67
CA ARG A 672 27.10 -1.73 -9.88
C ARG A 672 25.85 -2.56 -9.63
N ALA A 673 25.72 -3.22 -8.48
CA ALA A 673 24.50 -3.95 -8.11
C ALA A 673 23.57 -3.08 -7.29
N THR A 674 22.28 -3.32 -7.49
CA THR A 674 21.20 -2.74 -6.69
C THR A 674 20.40 -3.85 -6.03
N SER A 675 19.84 -3.59 -4.85
CA SER A 675 19.00 -4.56 -4.17
C SER A 675 17.69 -3.92 -3.74
N THR A 676 16.65 -4.75 -3.75
CA THR A 676 15.33 -4.43 -3.25
C THR A 676 14.91 -5.52 -2.29
N MET A 677 14.36 -5.16 -1.13
CA MET A 677 13.98 -6.10 -0.10
C MET A 677 12.60 -5.76 0.43
N SER A 678 11.71 -6.77 0.52
CA SER A 678 10.38 -6.64 1.08
C SER A 678 10.09 -7.80 2.04
N PHE A 679 9.24 -7.55 3.05
CA PHE A 679 8.78 -8.63 3.92
C PHE A 679 7.95 -9.65 3.12
N ASP A 680 8.18 -10.94 3.40
CA ASP A 680 7.42 -12.04 2.79
C ASP A 680 6.61 -12.82 3.85
N HIS A 681 7.29 -13.51 4.77
CA HIS A 681 6.64 -14.33 5.80
C HIS A 681 7.52 -14.47 7.05
N TYR A 682 6.97 -15.06 8.10
CA TYR A 682 7.71 -15.53 9.26
C TYR A 682 8.07 -17.01 9.13
N SER A 683 9.28 -17.39 9.53
CA SER A 683 9.76 -18.79 9.55
C SER A 683 10.45 -19.10 10.86
N GLU A 684 10.50 -20.40 11.21
CA GLU A 684 11.14 -20.87 12.44
C GLU A 684 12.65 -20.56 12.44
N VAL A 685 13.14 -20.00 13.54
CA VAL A 685 14.57 -19.73 13.77
C VAL A 685 15.29 -21.06 14.05
N PRO A 686 16.44 -21.35 13.41
CA PRO A 686 17.24 -22.53 13.74
C PRO A 686 17.56 -22.63 15.23
N ALA A 687 17.46 -23.83 15.81
CA ALA A 687 17.53 -24.06 17.26
C ALA A 687 18.79 -23.50 17.96
N ASN A 688 19.93 -23.46 17.25
CA ASN A 688 21.17 -22.89 17.78
C ASN A 688 21.08 -21.36 17.89
N LEU A 689 20.49 -20.68 16.91
CA LEU A 689 20.31 -19.23 16.91
C LEU A 689 19.17 -18.80 17.84
N ALA A 690 18.11 -19.59 17.92
CA ALA A 690 16.99 -19.33 18.84
C ALA A 690 17.49 -19.24 20.29
N LYS A 691 18.40 -20.11 20.72
CA LYS A 691 19.02 -20.05 22.06
C LYS A 691 19.72 -18.72 22.32
N GLU A 692 20.51 -18.24 21.36
CA GLU A 692 21.23 -16.97 21.48
C GLU A 692 20.25 -15.78 21.59
N VAL A 693 19.17 -15.80 20.81
CA VAL A 693 18.15 -14.75 20.83
C VAL A 693 17.41 -14.75 22.17
N ILE A 694 17.03 -15.93 22.67
CA ILE A 694 16.36 -16.09 23.97
C ILE A 694 17.26 -15.63 25.11
N GLU A 695 18.54 -15.98 25.11
CA GLU A 695 19.51 -15.52 26.12
C GLU A 695 19.70 -14.01 26.08
N LYS A 696 19.77 -13.41 24.89
CA LYS A 696 19.93 -11.95 24.71
C LYS A 696 18.68 -11.16 25.09
N SER A 697 17.49 -11.76 24.97
CA SER A 697 16.23 -11.08 25.35
C SER A 697 16.16 -10.76 26.85
N GLY A 698 16.91 -11.52 27.69
CA GLY A 698 16.86 -11.37 29.15
C GLY A 698 15.52 -11.69 29.76
N TYR A 699 14.56 -12.17 28.96
CA TYR A 699 13.20 -12.49 29.41
C TYR A 699 13.23 -13.63 30.42
N LYS A 700 12.69 -13.38 31.61
CA LYS A 700 12.42 -14.39 32.61
C LYS A 700 10.91 -14.49 32.74
N ALA A 701 10.35 -15.65 32.47
CA ALA A 701 8.96 -15.88 32.81
C ALA A 701 8.80 -15.67 34.33
N SER A 702 8.13 -14.56 34.71
CA SER A 702 7.88 -14.30 36.11
C SER A 702 6.85 -15.32 36.62
N ASP A 703 7.25 -16.14 37.62
CA ASP A 703 6.35 -17.04 38.33
C ASP A 703 5.42 -16.29 39.32
N ASP A 704 5.59 -14.97 39.45
CA ASP A 704 4.87 -14.14 40.41
C ASP A 704 4.00 -13.07 39.71
N GLU A 705 2.67 -13.33 39.66
CA GLU A 705 1.60 -12.40 40.03
C GLU A 705 0.23 -13.09 40.09
#